data_8051b6789d9d58b2a9f7ce0838a68fa1
#
_entry.id   8051b6789d9d58b2a9f7ce0838a68fa1
#
_cell.length_a   1.000
_cell.length_b   1.000
_cell.length_c   1.000
_cell.angle_alpha   90.00
_cell.angle_beta   90.00
_cell.angle_gamma   90.00
#
_symmetry.space_group_name_H-M   'P 1'
#
loop_
_entity.id
_entity.type
_entity.pdbx_description
1 polymer ?
#
loop_
_entity_poly.entity_id
_entity_poly.type
_entity_poly.pdbx_seq_one_letter_code
_entity_poly.pdbx_strand_id
1 'polypeptide(L)'
;MRKYLLLFILMSFFLSNAQTIDPGISLNFDNKQIPEILIEIEKKTNYQFFYDEDWFGLSKFSGDYANTKLTEILEDLFKTTNINYFIKGDRIILTQGSIIYDRLPQGFLNIKTKKGNNGVENKNVDPVFYSQNQEQTDVVETILIGKENRQSNKSTYKLKGRIISKKGEPISGLNILIPNQNKGTITDFDGNYEIWLSKGINIFETQALGVEKVKKRLVVYNDGILNLELEESFEELGEVLVEANARDNIRTALTGVEKIDVAQIKNIPLVLGERDILKVATTLPGITTAGEGASGYNVRGGKTDQNLILLDEGVIYNPTHFFGIFSGLNPFTTGDVSIYKGSIPAEYGGRLSSVFDINTKDANKKDFAGEVSIGPVTGNLSLEIPIVEDKSSLLIGARGTYSDWILKLLEEESLKDSQASFYDVVAKYNHKFGNTDELNISGYYSNDVFSITSDSLFNYTNKMLTLSYRKYFNEKHQGEIVLTNSNYDFNLDYESDFNNDFKSGYSINESEVKLKMKYFHNNSHTINYGISGKYYKVSPGEIKATSTESLIESLSIPDERALEAAIYIEDSFEVTEKLLLNAGLRYSFYSVFGPAQITMYEENLPLNSNTATGVENYDKGEIIETYNGPEFRVSGRYFITPTFSTKLSYNNTYQYIHTLSNNTTAAPTDTYKLSDLYIKPQKANQFGLGFFKNLENNTYELSLETYYKQSDNILDYKIGANLFLNENIETEVLQGEGEAYGVEFLVRKNKGRLNGHLGYTYSRSFIKLAGNYQEETVNNGNFFPSNFDKPHDFSAILNYKLTKRFSFSANFIYQTGRPVTYPIGKYNFNNSEYVLYSDRNQFRIPDYYRLDLSFNVEGNHKIQKFAHSFWNISVYNVLGRNNPYAVFFVTDNGEVKAYQSSIFSIPIPTITYNFRF
;
A
#
# COMPACT_ATOMS: atom_id res chain seq x y z
N MET A 1 -25.54 -38.25 -0.31
CA MET A 1 -26.02 -36.92 0.10
C MET A 1 -25.00 -35.79 0.04
N ARG A 2 -23.70 -35.96 0.36
CA ARG A 2 -22.71 -34.86 0.30
C ARG A 2 -22.29 -34.36 -1.09
N LYS A 3 -22.45 -35.14 -2.16
CA LYS A 3 -22.10 -34.71 -3.55
C LYS A 3 -23.18 -33.87 -4.23
N TYR A 4 -24.40 -33.90 -3.76
CA TYR A 4 -25.53 -33.11 -4.33
C TYR A 4 -25.67 -31.73 -3.64
N LEU A 5 -25.13 -31.55 -2.44
CA LEU A 5 -25.14 -30.27 -1.74
C LEU A 5 -24.16 -29.25 -2.39
N LEU A 6 -23.02 -29.74 -2.91
CA LEU A 6 -22.04 -28.88 -3.62
C LEU A 6 -22.57 -28.44 -5.01
N LEU A 7 -23.37 -29.28 -5.67
CA LEU A 7 -24.01 -28.96 -6.96
C LEU A 7 -25.17 -27.96 -6.81
N PHE A 8 -25.85 -27.97 -5.67
CA PHE A 8 -26.95 -27.03 -5.37
C PHE A 8 -26.43 -25.65 -5.01
N ILE A 9 -25.27 -25.55 -4.35
CA ILE A 9 -24.57 -24.28 -4.03
C ILE A 9 -23.98 -23.68 -5.31
N LEU A 10 -23.50 -24.49 -6.28
CA LEU A 10 -23.00 -23.98 -7.56
C LEU A 10 -24.14 -23.55 -8.51
N MET A 11 -25.35 -24.06 -8.34
CA MET A 11 -26.52 -23.69 -9.18
C MET A 11 -27.27 -22.45 -8.69
N SER A 12 -27.07 -22.01 -7.45
CA SER A 12 -27.71 -20.79 -6.91
C SER A 12 -27.01 -19.48 -7.33
N PHE A 13 -25.87 -19.54 -8.03
CA PHE A 13 -25.14 -18.37 -8.53
C PHE A 13 -25.53 -17.92 -9.95
N PHE A 14 -26.54 -18.54 -10.58
CA PHE A 14 -26.87 -18.23 -11.99
C PHE A 14 -28.25 -17.61 -12.20
N LEU A 15 -28.91 -17.07 -11.20
CA LEU A 15 -30.22 -16.45 -11.39
C LEU A 15 -30.35 -15.11 -10.66
N SER A 16 -29.84 -14.03 -11.27
CA SER A 16 -30.44 -12.70 -11.14
C SER A 16 -29.94 -11.77 -12.28
N ASN A 17 -30.44 -12.01 -13.49
CA ASN A 17 -30.62 -10.93 -14.43
C ASN A 17 -32.07 -10.46 -14.24
N ALA A 18 -32.27 -9.35 -13.54
CA ALA A 18 -33.54 -8.63 -13.59
C ALA A 18 -33.66 -8.04 -15.00
N GLN A 19 -34.35 -8.72 -15.88
CA GLN A 19 -34.84 -8.13 -17.10
C GLN A 19 -35.84 -7.05 -16.70
N THR A 20 -35.55 -5.78 -17.04
CA THR A 20 -36.60 -4.76 -17.08
C THR A 20 -37.70 -5.24 -18.03
N ILE A 21 -38.85 -5.53 -17.48
CA ILE A 21 -40.05 -5.93 -18.28
C ILE A 21 -40.52 -4.67 -18.97
N ASP A 22 -40.27 -4.59 -20.29
CA ASP A 22 -40.84 -3.54 -21.16
C ASP A 22 -42.34 -3.85 -21.34
N PRO A 23 -43.22 -3.10 -20.65
CA PRO A 23 -44.65 -3.41 -20.69
C PRO A 23 -45.20 -3.10 -22.08
N GLY A 24 -45.95 -4.01 -22.66
CA GLY A 24 -46.66 -3.77 -23.90
C GLY A 24 -47.73 -2.68 -23.73
N ILE A 25 -47.70 -1.69 -24.57
CA ILE A 25 -48.67 -0.59 -24.60
C ILE A 25 -49.48 -0.60 -25.90
N SER A 26 -50.72 -0.12 -25.80
CA SER A 26 -51.61 0.01 -26.97
C SER A 26 -51.84 1.48 -27.27
N LEU A 27 -51.41 1.92 -28.49
CA LEU A 27 -51.44 3.26 -28.96
C LEU A 27 -51.91 3.31 -30.40
N ASN A 28 -52.70 4.31 -30.74
CA ASN A 28 -53.15 4.56 -32.10
C ASN A 28 -52.93 6.06 -32.45
N PHE A 29 -52.15 6.30 -33.47
CA PHE A 29 -51.83 7.63 -33.95
C PHE A 29 -52.26 7.76 -35.40
N ASP A 30 -53.03 8.79 -35.72
CA ASP A 30 -53.40 9.15 -37.11
C ASP A 30 -52.96 10.58 -37.41
N ASN A 31 -51.93 10.72 -38.27
CA ASN A 31 -51.40 11.98 -38.77
C ASN A 31 -51.04 13.02 -37.67
N LYS A 32 -50.48 12.52 -36.53
CA LYS A 32 -50.02 13.32 -35.36
C LYS A 32 -48.58 13.75 -35.51
N GLN A 33 -48.25 14.90 -34.92
CA GLN A 33 -46.88 15.33 -34.83
C GLN A 33 -46.11 14.53 -33.76
N ILE A 34 -44.82 14.30 -33.94
CA ILE A 34 -43.99 13.48 -33.03
C ILE A 34 -44.06 13.98 -31.59
N PRO A 35 -43.95 15.28 -31.27
CA PRO A 35 -44.09 15.75 -29.90
C PRO A 35 -45.44 15.42 -29.25
N GLU A 36 -46.53 15.46 -30.02
CA GLU A 36 -47.88 15.10 -29.52
C GLU A 36 -47.95 13.60 -29.18
N ILE A 37 -47.24 12.75 -29.96
CA ILE A 37 -47.13 11.32 -29.75
C ILE A 37 -46.32 11.03 -28.48
N LEU A 38 -45.20 11.68 -28.26
CA LEU A 38 -44.37 11.54 -27.09
C LEU A 38 -45.12 11.92 -25.81
N ILE A 39 -45.86 13.02 -25.79
CA ILE A 39 -46.75 13.41 -24.68
C ILE A 39 -47.84 12.37 -24.41
N GLU A 40 -48.35 11.72 -25.45
CA GLU A 40 -49.38 10.68 -25.29
C GLU A 40 -48.77 9.38 -24.70
N ILE A 41 -47.54 9.03 -25.06
CA ILE A 41 -46.77 7.95 -24.46
C ILE A 41 -46.49 8.22 -22.97
N GLU A 42 -46.05 9.41 -22.61
CA GLU A 42 -45.85 9.86 -21.22
C GLU A 42 -47.12 9.70 -20.37
N LYS A 43 -48.30 10.08 -20.92
CA LYS A 43 -49.57 9.97 -20.21
C LYS A 43 -50.03 8.54 -19.96
N LYS A 44 -49.57 7.56 -20.77
CA LYS A 44 -49.93 6.14 -20.67
C LYS A 44 -48.85 5.28 -20.02
N THR A 45 -47.69 5.85 -19.75
CA THR A 45 -46.54 5.18 -19.13
C THR A 45 -45.98 6.02 -17.98
N ASN A 46 -45.03 5.48 -17.25
CA ASN A 46 -44.27 6.26 -16.24
C ASN A 46 -43.02 6.87 -16.82
N TYR A 47 -42.81 6.83 -18.15
CA TYR A 47 -41.65 7.39 -18.80
C TYR A 47 -41.81 8.90 -19.05
N GLN A 48 -40.65 9.64 -18.99
CA GLN A 48 -40.56 11.06 -19.36
C GLN A 48 -39.58 11.20 -20.50
N PHE A 49 -39.92 11.97 -21.52
CA PHE A 49 -39.06 12.23 -22.67
C PHE A 49 -38.28 13.54 -22.49
N PHE A 50 -36.99 13.50 -22.82
CA PHE A 50 -36.08 14.63 -22.83
C PHE A 50 -35.61 14.85 -24.28
N TYR A 51 -36.03 15.93 -24.90
CA TYR A 51 -35.75 16.26 -26.29
C TYR A 51 -35.90 17.77 -26.55
N ASP A 52 -35.44 18.25 -27.72
CA ASP A 52 -35.66 19.60 -28.22
C ASP A 52 -36.80 19.52 -29.25
N GLU A 53 -37.86 20.35 -29.10
CA GLU A 53 -39.03 20.34 -29.95
C GLU A 53 -38.69 20.70 -31.39
N ASP A 54 -37.67 21.53 -31.64
CA ASP A 54 -37.27 22.01 -32.98
C ASP A 54 -36.73 20.88 -33.87
N TRP A 55 -36.39 19.72 -33.31
CA TRP A 55 -35.84 18.58 -34.09
C TRP A 55 -36.87 17.92 -35.02
N PHE A 56 -38.13 18.00 -34.70
CA PHE A 56 -39.17 17.24 -35.38
C PHE A 56 -39.86 18.01 -36.50
N GLY A 57 -39.76 19.34 -36.53
CA GLY A 57 -40.39 20.19 -37.51
C GLY A 57 -41.88 19.94 -37.63
N LEU A 58 -42.40 19.87 -38.87
CA LEU A 58 -43.81 19.58 -39.15
C LEU A 58 -44.07 18.09 -39.51
N SER A 59 -43.12 17.23 -39.19
CA SER A 59 -43.24 15.79 -39.51
C SER A 59 -44.40 15.12 -38.75
N LYS A 60 -45.23 14.38 -39.50
CA LYS A 60 -46.40 13.70 -38.96
C LYS A 60 -46.26 12.21 -39.14
N PHE A 61 -46.75 11.46 -38.14
CA PHE A 61 -46.66 10.01 -38.08
C PHE A 61 -48.04 9.39 -37.85
N SER A 62 -48.26 8.19 -38.43
CA SER A 62 -49.44 7.35 -38.21
C SER A 62 -48.97 5.91 -37.89
N GLY A 63 -49.55 5.30 -36.87
CA GLY A 63 -49.24 3.95 -36.45
C GLY A 63 -50.32 3.39 -35.54
N ASP A 64 -50.56 2.10 -35.62
CA ASP A 64 -51.51 1.36 -34.77
C ASP A 64 -50.81 0.23 -34.06
N TYR A 65 -50.69 0.35 -32.72
CA TYR A 65 -49.97 -0.58 -31.89
C TYR A 65 -50.88 -1.22 -30.86
N ALA A 66 -50.94 -2.55 -30.81
CA ALA A 66 -51.75 -3.32 -29.88
C ALA A 66 -50.84 -4.20 -29.00
N ASN A 67 -50.71 -3.87 -27.71
CA ASN A 67 -49.85 -4.54 -26.76
C ASN A 67 -48.39 -4.72 -27.26
N THR A 68 -47.86 -3.65 -27.88
CA THR A 68 -46.48 -3.58 -28.46
C THR A 68 -45.53 -3.02 -27.45
N LYS A 69 -44.28 -3.50 -27.43
CA LYS A 69 -43.24 -2.98 -26.54
C LYS A 69 -42.93 -1.54 -26.90
N LEU A 70 -42.66 -0.73 -25.88
CA LEU A 70 -42.32 0.69 -26.09
C LEU A 70 -41.07 0.85 -26.97
N THR A 71 -40.06 0.01 -26.82
CA THR A 71 -38.85 0.01 -27.64
C THR A 71 -39.17 -0.20 -29.13
N GLU A 72 -40.09 -1.11 -29.49
CA GLU A 72 -40.50 -1.35 -30.87
C GLU A 72 -41.27 -0.15 -31.47
N ILE A 73 -42.08 0.54 -30.64
CA ILE A 73 -42.81 1.75 -31.03
C ILE A 73 -41.81 2.88 -31.30
N LEU A 74 -40.80 3.07 -30.45
CA LEU A 74 -39.77 4.10 -30.61
C LEU A 74 -38.87 3.82 -31.81
N GLU A 75 -38.52 2.56 -32.06
CA GLU A 75 -37.77 2.16 -33.27
C GLU A 75 -38.53 2.51 -34.56
N ASP A 76 -39.81 2.25 -34.58
CA ASP A 76 -40.65 2.56 -35.77
C ASP A 76 -40.86 4.05 -35.92
N LEU A 77 -41.10 4.79 -34.81
CA LEU A 77 -41.29 6.23 -34.78
C LEU A 77 -40.07 6.98 -35.30
N PHE A 78 -38.86 6.55 -34.98
CA PHE A 78 -37.61 7.20 -35.33
C PHE A 78 -36.90 6.61 -36.54
N LYS A 79 -37.39 5.53 -37.15
CA LYS A 79 -36.79 4.76 -38.24
C LYS A 79 -36.35 5.62 -39.45
N THR A 80 -37.07 6.68 -39.75
CA THR A 80 -36.81 7.57 -40.89
C THR A 80 -36.20 8.90 -40.51
N THR A 81 -35.86 9.05 -39.23
CA THR A 81 -35.26 10.27 -38.67
C THR A 81 -33.79 10.00 -38.34
N ASN A 82 -33.03 11.06 -38.01
CA ASN A 82 -31.70 10.97 -37.43
C ASN A 82 -31.73 11.03 -35.89
N ILE A 83 -32.88 10.70 -35.29
CA ILE A 83 -33.07 10.69 -33.83
C ILE A 83 -32.76 9.31 -33.31
N ASN A 84 -31.90 9.27 -32.31
CA ASN A 84 -31.63 8.08 -31.49
C ASN A 84 -32.30 8.24 -30.13
N TYR A 85 -32.59 7.15 -29.44
CA TYR A 85 -33.13 7.19 -28.08
C TYR A 85 -32.30 6.33 -27.12
N PHE A 86 -32.31 6.75 -25.85
CA PHE A 86 -31.66 6.02 -24.77
C PHE A 86 -32.59 6.00 -23.54
N ILE A 87 -32.87 4.79 -23.02
CA ILE A 87 -33.73 4.59 -21.85
C ILE A 87 -32.90 4.41 -20.59
N LYS A 88 -33.08 5.29 -19.59
CA LYS A 88 -32.43 5.21 -18.28
C LYS A 88 -33.46 5.33 -17.16
N GLY A 89 -33.82 4.21 -16.55
CA GLY A 89 -34.89 4.14 -15.53
C GLY A 89 -36.23 4.55 -16.13
N ASP A 90 -36.85 5.60 -15.64
CA ASP A 90 -38.12 6.18 -16.10
C ASP A 90 -37.94 7.29 -17.17
N ARG A 91 -36.71 7.55 -17.62
CA ARG A 91 -36.36 8.62 -18.55
C ARG A 91 -35.99 8.08 -19.92
N ILE A 92 -36.51 8.70 -20.95
CA ILE A 92 -36.16 8.44 -22.35
C ILE A 92 -35.53 9.72 -22.93
N ILE A 93 -34.25 9.65 -23.22
CA ILE A 93 -33.45 10.75 -23.76
C ILE A 93 -33.34 10.55 -25.26
N LEU A 94 -33.79 11.54 -26.05
CA LEU A 94 -33.63 11.58 -27.49
C LEU A 94 -32.39 12.40 -27.85
N THR A 95 -31.69 11.98 -28.90
CA THR A 95 -30.53 12.69 -29.44
C THR A 95 -30.61 12.81 -30.96
N GLN A 96 -30.21 13.95 -31.51
CA GLN A 96 -30.16 14.17 -32.95
C GLN A 96 -28.72 13.97 -33.46
N GLY A 97 -28.47 12.96 -34.28
CA GLY A 97 -27.17 12.70 -34.92
C GLY A 97 -26.07 12.18 -33.98
N SER A 98 -26.35 12.01 -32.67
CA SER A 98 -25.41 11.43 -31.69
C SER A 98 -25.97 10.15 -31.08
N ILE A 99 -25.09 9.27 -30.59
CA ILE A 99 -25.48 8.00 -29.96
C ILE A 99 -25.02 8.03 -28.51
N ILE A 100 -25.92 7.64 -27.60
CA ILE A 100 -25.60 7.38 -26.20
C ILE A 100 -25.29 5.89 -26.07
N TYR A 101 -24.13 5.54 -25.55
CA TYR A 101 -23.68 4.16 -25.42
C TYR A 101 -24.05 3.58 -24.06
N ASP A 102 -24.87 2.53 -24.03
CA ASP A 102 -25.11 1.71 -22.83
C ASP A 102 -23.93 0.80 -22.50
N ARG A 103 -23.13 0.47 -23.51
CA ARG A 103 -21.89 -0.31 -23.42
C ARG A 103 -20.82 0.32 -24.31
N LEU A 104 -19.59 0.40 -23.80
CA LEU A 104 -18.47 0.89 -24.59
C LEU A 104 -18.16 -0.08 -25.74
N PRO A 105 -17.95 0.43 -27.00
CA PRO A 105 -17.52 -0.41 -28.10
C PRO A 105 -16.21 -1.14 -27.79
N GLN A 106 -16.04 -2.37 -28.29
CA GLN A 106 -14.80 -3.12 -28.14
C GLN A 106 -13.61 -2.31 -28.71
N GLY A 107 -12.59 -2.06 -27.87
CA GLY A 107 -11.40 -1.31 -28.27
C GLY A 107 -11.49 0.20 -28.09
N PHE A 108 -12.57 0.72 -27.50
CA PHE A 108 -12.76 2.17 -27.28
C PHE A 108 -11.62 2.80 -26.46
N LEU A 109 -11.09 2.10 -25.46
CA LEU A 109 -9.94 2.51 -24.67
C LEU A 109 -8.60 1.95 -25.19
N ASN A 110 -8.59 1.24 -26.33
CA ASN A 110 -7.38 0.70 -26.94
C ASN A 110 -6.81 1.68 -27.96
N ILE A 111 -5.63 2.23 -27.67
CA ILE A 111 -4.86 3.02 -28.62
C ILE A 111 -4.54 2.15 -29.84
N LYS A 112 -4.98 2.56 -31.03
CA LYS A 112 -4.54 1.97 -32.29
C LYS A 112 -3.04 2.23 -32.48
N THR A 113 -2.18 1.28 -32.07
CA THR A 113 -0.83 1.22 -32.61
C THR A 113 -0.94 1.00 -34.12
N LYS A 114 -0.40 1.94 -34.91
CA LYS A 114 -0.24 1.75 -36.35
C LYS A 114 0.54 0.46 -36.57
N LYS A 115 -0.12 -0.61 -37.00
CA LYS A 115 0.52 -1.81 -37.51
C LYS A 115 1.22 -1.44 -38.82
N GLY A 116 2.56 -1.37 -38.79
CA GLY A 116 3.36 -1.50 -39.99
C GLY A 116 3.16 -2.91 -40.54
N ASN A 117 2.68 -3.01 -41.76
CA ASN A 117 2.65 -4.25 -42.53
C ASN A 117 4.07 -4.75 -42.77
N ASN A 118 4.46 -5.83 -42.11
CA ASN A 118 5.45 -6.74 -42.68
C ASN A 118 5.12 -8.15 -42.16
N GLY A 119 4.52 -8.94 -43.03
CA GLY A 119 4.27 -10.35 -42.78
C GLY A 119 5.56 -11.16 -42.79
N VAL A 120 5.76 -11.93 -41.73
CA VAL A 120 6.57 -13.16 -41.78
C VAL A 120 5.80 -14.19 -40.95
N GLU A 121 5.32 -15.20 -41.63
CA GLU A 121 4.83 -16.44 -41.02
C GLU A 121 5.99 -17.12 -40.30
N ASN A 122 5.89 -17.32 -39.01
CA ASN A 122 6.76 -18.26 -38.29
C ASN A 122 5.97 -19.52 -37.92
N LYS A 123 6.41 -20.61 -38.47
CA LYS A 123 5.97 -21.97 -38.15
C LYS A 123 6.30 -22.30 -36.70
N ASN A 124 5.31 -22.85 -36.01
CA ASN A 124 5.47 -23.46 -34.70
C ASN A 124 6.53 -24.56 -34.73
N VAL A 125 7.53 -24.45 -33.89
CA VAL A 125 8.40 -25.55 -33.47
C VAL A 125 8.20 -25.73 -31.98
N ASP A 126 7.63 -26.87 -31.61
CA ASP A 126 7.46 -27.27 -30.23
C ASP A 126 8.83 -27.48 -29.55
N PRO A 127 9.10 -26.93 -28.38
CA PRO A 127 10.32 -27.21 -27.64
C PRO A 127 10.22 -28.57 -26.95
N VAL A 128 11.17 -29.45 -27.27
CA VAL A 128 11.35 -30.75 -26.61
C VAL A 128 12.00 -30.52 -25.25
N PHE A 129 11.27 -30.82 -24.19
CA PHE A 129 11.82 -30.83 -22.84
C PHE A 129 12.54 -32.15 -22.54
N TYR A 130 13.85 -32.06 -22.32
CA TYR A 130 14.60 -33.15 -21.72
C TYR A 130 14.51 -33.00 -20.18
N SER A 131 13.78 -33.91 -19.53
CA SER A 131 13.81 -34.10 -18.09
C SER A 131 15.09 -34.87 -17.72
N GLN A 132 16.05 -34.21 -17.12
CA GLN A 132 17.06 -34.90 -16.31
C GLN A 132 16.83 -34.57 -14.84
N ASN A 133 16.18 -35.49 -14.16
CA ASN A 133 16.25 -35.59 -12.69
C ASN A 133 17.69 -35.95 -12.34
N GLN A 134 18.44 -35.01 -11.79
CA GLN A 134 19.57 -35.29 -10.94
C GLN A 134 19.27 -34.72 -9.57
N GLU A 135 18.89 -35.60 -8.66
CA GLU A 135 19.02 -35.39 -7.21
C GLU A 135 20.50 -35.10 -6.93
N GLN A 136 20.83 -33.80 -6.65
CA GLN A 136 22.07 -33.48 -5.98
C GLN A 136 21.94 -33.92 -4.52
N THR A 137 22.32 -35.16 -4.24
CA THR A 137 22.73 -35.55 -2.90
C THR A 137 23.95 -34.70 -2.54
N ASP A 138 23.87 -33.90 -1.46
CA ASP A 138 25.05 -33.31 -0.82
C ASP A 138 26.08 -34.42 -0.53
N VAL A 139 27.10 -34.52 -1.34
CA VAL A 139 28.21 -35.45 -1.14
C VAL A 139 29.08 -34.91 0.00
N VAL A 140 28.72 -35.27 1.25
CA VAL A 140 29.56 -34.97 2.40
C VAL A 140 30.85 -35.79 2.23
N GLU A 141 31.98 -35.10 2.08
CA GLU A 141 33.31 -35.79 1.93
C GLU A 141 33.55 -36.72 3.09
N THR A 142 33.83 -37.97 2.75
CA THR A 142 34.11 -39.02 3.76
C THR A 142 35.60 -39.19 3.95
N ILE A 143 36.08 -39.05 5.20
CA ILE A 143 37.49 -39.25 5.58
C ILE A 143 37.60 -40.46 6.47
N LEU A 144 38.56 -41.34 6.15
CA LEU A 144 38.87 -42.55 6.93
C LEU A 144 39.98 -42.23 7.94
N ILE A 145 39.72 -42.48 9.23
CA ILE A 145 40.67 -42.27 10.31
C ILE A 145 41.22 -43.64 10.80
N GLY A 146 42.46 -43.89 10.45
CA GLY A 146 43.13 -45.13 10.74
C GLY A 146 42.77 -46.31 9.78
N LYS A 147 43.36 -47.48 10.00
CA LYS A 147 43.04 -48.71 9.22
C LYS A 147 42.16 -49.64 10.06
N GLU A 148 41.21 -50.29 9.42
CA GLU A 148 40.35 -51.26 10.08
C GLU A 148 41.19 -52.38 10.75
N ASN A 149 41.06 -52.47 12.08
CA ASN A 149 41.68 -53.61 12.88
C ASN A 149 40.56 -54.44 13.52
N ARG A 150 40.36 -55.62 13.00
CA ARG A 150 39.30 -56.51 13.46
C ARG A 150 39.57 -57.13 14.88
N GLN A 151 40.80 -56.95 15.40
CA GLN A 151 41.21 -57.54 16.74
C GLN A 151 41.10 -56.43 17.85
N SER A 152 40.76 -55.20 17.59
CA SER A 152 40.66 -54.15 18.59
C SER A 152 39.25 -54.07 19.20
N ASN A 153 39.16 -54.36 20.53
CA ASN A 153 37.93 -54.26 21.32
C ASN A 153 37.62 -52.78 21.84
N LYS A 154 38.41 -51.76 21.44
CA LYS A 154 38.16 -50.38 21.87
C LYS A 154 36.94 -49.85 21.21
N SER A 155 36.05 -49.26 22.02
CA SER A 155 34.81 -48.58 21.55
C SER A 155 35.01 -47.11 21.16
N THR A 156 36.09 -46.47 21.64
CA THR A 156 36.42 -45.07 21.37
C THR A 156 37.87 -44.87 20.99
N TYR A 157 38.15 -43.94 20.13
CA TYR A 157 39.47 -43.58 19.65
C TYR A 157 39.71 -42.09 19.73
N LYS A 158 40.97 -41.70 19.90
CA LYS A 158 41.38 -40.31 20.01
C LYS A 158 41.68 -39.71 18.62
N LEU A 159 40.97 -38.66 18.27
CA LEU A 159 41.27 -37.81 17.10
C LEU A 159 41.97 -36.55 17.58
N LYS A 160 43.13 -36.26 16.98
CA LYS A 160 43.85 -34.98 17.15
C LYS A 160 43.97 -34.25 15.81
N GLY A 161 44.25 -33.00 15.85
CA GLY A 161 44.56 -32.24 14.63
C GLY A 161 44.85 -30.79 14.90
N ARG A 162 45.15 -30.07 13.83
CA ARG A 162 45.39 -28.66 13.83
C ARG A 162 44.52 -28.02 12.75
N ILE A 163 43.89 -26.90 13.10
CA ILE A 163 43.08 -26.15 12.16
C ILE A 163 43.74 -24.76 11.94
N ILE A 164 44.01 -24.47 10.67
CA ILE A 164 44.69 -23.25 10.23
C ILE A 164 43.84 -22.56 9.18
N SER A 165 44.04 -21.26 9.00
CA SER A 165 43.47 -20.49 7.86
C SER A 165 44.26 -20.83 6.59
N LYS A 166 43.71 -20.51 5.40
CA LYS A 166 44.44 -20.59 4.12
C LYS A 166 45.69 -19.71 4.06
N LYS A 167 45.84 -18.76 5.00
CA LYS A 167 47.07 -17.95 5.17
C LYS A 167 48.11 -18.66 6.06
N GLY A 168 47.81 -19.82 6.60
CA GLY A 168 48.70 -20.55 7.48
C GLY A 168 48.61 -20.16 8.96
N GLU A 169 47.71 -19.26 9.34
CA GLU A 169 47.56 -18.78 10.71
C GLU A 169 46.68 -19.79 11.52
N PRO A 170 47.02 -20.06 12.80
CA PRO A 170 46.19 -20.96 13.62
C PRO A 170 44.83 -20.33 13.92
N ILE A 171 43.76 -21.12 13.84
CA ILE A 171 42.40 -20.71 14.22
C ILE A 171 42.13 -21.15 15.65
N SER A 172 42.20 -20.23 16.59
CA SER A 172 41.93 -20.42 18.00
C SER A 172 40.44 -20.25 18.34
N GLY A 173 39.93 -21.00 19.31
CA GLY A 173 38.55 -20.86 19.78
C GLY A 173 37.49 -21.44 18.83
N LEU A 174 37.87 -22.18 17.79
CA LEU A 174 36.92 -22.83 16.88
C LEU A 174 36.22 -24.00 17.58
N ASN A 175 34.89 -23.96 17.60
CA ASN A 175 34.09 -25.08 18.10
C ASN A 175 34.07 -26.24 17.08
N ILE A 176 34.38 -27.43 17.55
CA ILE A 176 34.27 -28.67 16.82
C ILE A 176 33.13 -29.48 17.45
N LEU A 177 32.10 -29.79 16.69
CA LEU A 177 30.91 -30.48 17.14
C LEU A 177 30.80 -31.86 16.48
N ILE A 178 30.35 -32.83 17.25
CA ILE A 178 30.03 -34.20 16.80
C ILE A 178 28.54 -34.43 17.09
N PRO A 179 27.62 -33.90 16.24
CA PRO A 179 26.19 -33.87 16.54
C PRO A 179 25.57 -35.24 16.83
N ASN A 180 26.03 -36.27 16.14
CA ASN A 180 25.53 -37.64 16.33
C ASN A 180 25.95 -38.29 17.66
N GLN A 181 26.87 -37.69 18.45
CA GLN A 181 27.26 -38.13 19.77
C GLN A 181 27.00 -37.10 20.88
N ASN A 182 26.49 -35.96 20.53
CA ASN A 182 26.29 -34.81 21.42
C ASN A 182 27.57 -34.42 22.18
N LYS A 183 28.72 -34.42 21.47
CA LYS A 183 30.06 -34.09 21.97
C LYS A 183 30.68 -32.96 21.18
N GLY A 184 31.60 -32.22 21.77
CA GLY A 184 32.40 -31.21 21.12
C GLY A 184 33.72 -30.94 21.83
N THR A 185 34.58 -30.18 21.14
CA THR A 185 35.85 -29.65 21.67
C THR A 185 36.13 -28.31 21.03
N ILE A 186 37.12 -27.57 21.54
CA ILE A 186 37.49 -26.22 21.05
C ILE A 186 38.97 -26.24 20.72
N THR A 187 39.38 -25.52 19.64
CA THR A 187 40.81 -25.37 19.31
C THR A 187 41.52 -24.46 20.30
N ASP A 188 42.76 -24.81 20.66
CA ASP A 188 43.64 -23.98 21.49
C ASP A 188 44.25 -22.78 20.72
N PHE A 189 45.13 -22.02 21.38
CA PHE A 189 45.77 -20.82 20.80
C PHE A 189 46.63 -21.15 19.55
N ASP A 190 47.16 -22.35 19.44
CA ASP A 190 47.92 -22.82 18.28
C ASP A 190 47.07 -23.53 17.23
N GLY A 191 45.74 -23.51 17.40
CA GLY A 191 44.78 -24.16 16.51
C GLY A 191 44.65 -25.66 16.67
N ASN A 192 45.29 -26.27 17.72
CA ASN A 192 45.23 -27.71 17.95
C ASN A 192 43.95 -28.12 18.68
N TYR A 193 43.47 -29.34 18.40
CA TYR A 193 42.31 -29.90 19.08
C TYR A 193 42.49 -31.38 19.34
N GLU A 194 41.76 -31.87 20.31
CA GLU A 194 41.73 -33.30 20.68
C GLU A 194 40.28 -33.67 21.04
N ILE A 195 39.79 -34.81 20.53
CA ILE A 195 38.44 -35.31 20.83
C ILE A 195 38.39 -36.84 20.79
N TRP A 196 37.56 -37.41 21.67
CA TRP A 196 37.32 -38.88 21.71
C TRP A 196 36.05 -39.20 20.92
N LEU A 197 36.19 -40.02 19.84
CA LEU A 197 35.14 -40.41 18.92
C LEU A 197 34.83 -41.90 19.04
N SER A 198 33.58 -42.29 18.87
CA SER A 198 33.15 -43.67 18.81
C SER A 198 33.67 -44.36 17.54
N LYS A 199 33.95 -45.64 17.60
CA LYS A 199 34.30 -46.46 16.43
C LYS A 199 33.17 -46.38 15.39
N GLY A 200 33.51 -46.22 14.09
CA GLY A 200 32.57 -46.12 13.01
C GLY A 200 32.28 -44.69 12.56
N ILE A 201 31.07 -44.39 12.13
CA ILE A 201 30.69 -43.14 11.47
C ILE A 201 30.45 -42.03 12.49
N ASN A 202 31.14 -40.89 12.30
CA ASN A 202 30.99 -39.66 13.07
C ASN A 202 30.79 -38.48 12.11
N ILE A 203 29.89 -37.58 12.42
CA ILE A 203 29.72 -36.32 11.70
C ILE A 203 30.51 -35.24 12.42
N PHE A 204 31.49 -34.67 11.74
CA PHE A 204 32.39 -33.65 12.24
C PHE A 204 31.98 -32.31 11.67
N GLU A 205 31.64 -31.37 12.51
CA GLU A 205 31.22 -30.02 12.10
C GLU A 205 32.07 -28.96 12.81
N THR A 206 32.50 -27.93 12.07
CA THR A 206 33.22 -26.78 12.62
C THR A 206 32.32 -25.57 12.71
N GLN A 207 32.43 -24.77 13.78
CA GLN A 207 31.68 -23.54 13.98
C GLN A 207 32.50 -22.50 14.74
N ALA A 208 32.83 -21.39 14.06
CA ALA A 208 33.39 -20.20 14.69
C ALA A 208 32.91 -18.95 13.91
N LEU A 209 32.90 -17.79 14.58
CA LEU A 209 32.63 -16.53 13.92
C LEU A 209 33.76 -16.21 12.93
N GLY A 210 33.43 -15.84 11.69
CA GLY A 210 34.41 -15.45 10.69
C GLY A 210 35.17 -16.60 10.01
N VAL A 211 34.70 -17.84 10.18
CA VAL A 211 35.33 -19.02 9.57
C VAL A 211 34.27 -19.91 8.89
N GLU A 212 34.60 -20.45 7.71
CA GLU A 212 33.72 -21.33 6.95
C GLU A 212 33.31 -22.56 7.79
N LYS A 213 32.00 -22.83 7.85
CA LYS A 213 31.47 -24.07 8.46
C LYS A 213 31.77 -25.22 7.54
N VAL A 214 32.53 -26.19 8.07
CA VAL A 214 32.88 -27.42 7.37
C VAL A 214 32.17 -28.59 8.00
N LYS A 215 31.51 -29.40 7.17
CA LYS A 215 30.87 -30.66 7.57
C LYS A 215 31.54 -31.80 6.84
N LYS A 216 32.06 -32.76 7.61
CA LYS A 216 32.73 -33.95 7.09
C LYS A 216 32.23 -35.23 7.78
N ARG A 217 32.20 -36.32 7.06
CA ARG A 217 31.85 -37.64 7.57
C ARG A 217 33.16 -38.38 7.88
N LEU A 218 33.43 -38.64 9.15
CA LEU A 218 34.61 -39.37 9.58
C LEU A 218 34.24 -40.86 9.87
N VAL A 219 34.96 -41.78 9.29
CA VAL A 219 34.88 -43.21 9.64
C VAL A 219 36.12 -43.57 10.47
N VAL A 220 35.94 -43.72 11.79
CA VAL A 220 37.01 -43.90 12.76
C VAL A 220 37.23 -45.36 13.06
N TYR A 221 38.45 -45.87 12.76
CA TYR A 221 38.88 -47.23 13.03
C TYR A 221 39.95 -47.31 14.13
N ASN A 222 40.77 -46.27 14.28
CA ASN A 222 41.84 -46.15 15.24
C ASN A 222 42.08 -44.69 15.63
N ASP A 223 43.00 -44.46 16.59
CA ASP A 223 43.53 -43.14 16.89
C ASP A 223 44.14 -42.54 15.61
N GLY A 224 43.93 -41.22 15.37
CA GLY A 224 44.42 -40.60 14.16
C GLY A 224 44.52 -39.07 14.22
N ILE A 225 44.98 -38.49 13.13
CA ILE A 225 45.18 -37.05 12.99
C ILE A 225 44.35 -36.56 11.81
N LEU A 226 43.65 -35.46 12.03
CA LEU A 226 42.91 -34.70 10.98
C LEU A 226 43.23 -33.21 11.06
N ASN A 227 44.04 -32.74 10.14
CA ASN A 227 44.31 -31.32 9.99
C ASN A 227 43.38 -30.72 8.96
N LEU A 228 42.87 -29.54 9.23
CA LEU A 228 41.98 -28.83 8.32
C LEU A 228 42.52 -27.42 8.03
N GLU A 229 42.34 -27.01 6.80
CA GLU A 229 42.60 -25.66 6.35
C GLU A 229 41.25 -25.05 5.99
N LEU A 230 40.87 -23.95 6.67
CA LEU A 230 39.55 -23.32 6.52
C LEU A 230 39.70 -21.94 5.89
N GLU A 231 38.69 -21.57 5.09
CA GLU A 231 38.59 -20.19 4.58
C GLU A 231 38.02 -19.28 5.67
N GLU A 232 38.56 -18.06 5.76
CA GLU A 232 37.90 -16.99 6.50
C GLU A 232 36.58 -16.67 5.77
N SER A 233 35.47 -16.91 6.45
CA SER A 233 34.14 -16.61 5.96
C SER A 233 33.62 -15.41 6.76
N PHE A 234 33.52 -14.28 6.10
CA PHE A 234 32.76 -13.15 6.66
C PHE A 234 31.27 -13.47 6.45
N GLU A 235 30.64 -14.14 7.41
CA GLU A 235 29.18 -14.18 7.47
C GLU A 235 28.71 -12.76 7.76
N GLU A 236 28.04 -12.12 6.80
CA GLU A 236 27.24 -10.92 7.08
C GLU A 236 26.25 -11.27 8.20
N LEU A 237 26.25 -10.46 9.28
CA LEU A 237 25.31 -10.54 10.41
C LEU A 237 23.82 -10.52 10.04
N GLY A 238 23.50 -10.30 8.75
CA GLY A 238 22.13 -10.36 8.21
C GLY A 238 21.46 -11.74 8.25
N GLU A 239 22.22 -12.84 8.30
CA GLU A 239 21.62 -14.19 8.23
C GLU A 239 21.09 -14.69 9.59
N VAL A 240 21.61 -14.18 10.70
CA VAL A 240 21.18 -14.55 12.07
C VAL A 240 19.88 -13.85 12.46
N LEU A 241 19.66 -12.60 12.03
CA LEU A 241 18.41 -11.86 12.22
C LEU A 241 17.25 -12.48 11.42
N VAL A 242 17.53 -13.01 10.23
CA VAL A 242 16.52 -13.67 9.38
C VAL A 242 16.02 -14.98 10.04
N GLU A 243 16.85 -15.71 10.79
CA GLU A 243 16.39 -16.92 11.48
C GLU A 243 15.51 -16.64 12.70
N ALA A 244 15.74 -15.55 13.43
CA ALA A 244 14.93 -15.18 14.59
C ALA A 244 13.49 -14.82 14.19
N ASN A 245 13.32 -14.14 13.06
CA ASN A 245 12.01 -13.70 12.55
C ASN A 245 11.33 -14.71 11.62
N ALA A 246 12.05 -15.73 11.15
CA ALA A 246 11.57 -16.68 10.13
C ALA A 246 10.40 -17.60 10.58
N ARG A 247 9.91 -17.45 11.81
CA ARG A 247 8.74 -18.18 12.33
C ARG A 247 7.63 -17.26 12.85
N ASP A 248 7.80 -15.95 12.75
CA ASP A 248 6.83 -15.00 13.28
C ASP A 248 5.48 -15.14 12.56
N ASN A 249 5.51 -15.43 11.25
CA ASN A 249 4.32 -15.67 10.44
C ASN A 249 3.40 -16.76 11.01
N ILE A 250 3.94 -17.83 11.62
CA ILE A 250 3.16 -18.93 12.22
C ILE A 250 2.93 -18.78 13.72
N ARG A 251 3.75 -17.98 14.44
CA ARG A 251 3.74 -17.89 15.92
C ARG A 251 2.81 -16.82 16.47
N THR A 252 2.76 -15.66 15.85
CA THR A 252 1.90 -14.56 16.31
C THR A 252 0.41 -14.90 16.21
N ALA A 253 -0.44 -14.34 17.07
CA ALA A 253 -1.88 -14.51 16.98
C ALA A 253 -2.50 -13.61 15.90
N LEU A 254 -1.80 -12.56 15.47
CA LEU A 254 -2.30 -11.54 14.56
C LEU A 254 -2.39 -12.07 13.12
N THR A 255 -3.50 -11.77 12.43
CA THR A 255 -3.68 -11.98 10.98
C THR A 255 -3.33 -10.70 10.22
N GLY A 256 -2.96 -10.82 8.94
CA GLY A 256 -2.68 -9.67 8.08
C GLY A 256 -1.50 -8.83 8.56
N VAL A 257 -0.50 -9.43 9.17
CA VAL A 257 0.73 -8.74 9.59
C VAL A 257 1.87 -9.13 8.69
N GLU A 258 2.48 -8.12 8.06
CA GLU A 258 3.66 -8.27 7.21
C GLU A 258 4.83 -7.50 7.80
N LYS A 259 5.99 -8.11 7.80
CA LYS A 259 7.25 -7.45 8.16
C LYS A 259 8.13 -7.35 6.92
N ILE A 260 8.63 -6.17 6.64
CA ILE A 260 9.57 -5.92 5.55
C ILE A 260 10.97 -5.81 6.14
N ASP A 261 11.85 -6.70 5.73
CA ASP A 261 13.28 -6.63 6.04
C ASP A 261 13.95 -5.63 5.07
N VAL A 262 14.26 -4.46 5.58
CA VAL A 262 14.87 -3.37 4.79
C VAL A 262 16.23 -3.76 4.21
N ALA A 263 16.97 -4.66 4.86
CA ALA A 263 18.25 -5.15 4.34
C ALA A 263 18.09 -5.97 3.05
N GLN A 264 16.94 -6.60 2.83
CA GLN A 264 16.65 -7.37 1.60
C GLN A 264 16.14 -6.49 0.45
N ILE A 265 15.66 -5.27 0.73
CA ILE A 265 15.18 -4.32 -0.29
C ILE A 265 16.28 -3.96 -1.31
N LYS A 266 17.56 -4.01 -0.91
CA LYS A 266 18.70 -3.76 -1.82
C LYS A 266 18.73 -4.68 -3.06
N ASN A 267 18.06 -5.84 -2.97
CA ASN A 267 18.02 -6.82 -4.05
C ASN A 267 16.77 -6.67 -4.96
N ILE A 268 15.92 -5.68 -4.72
CA ILE A 268 14.71 -5.42 -5.53
C ILE A 268 15.06 -4.41 -6.61
N PRO A 269 14.50 -4.51 -7.84
CA PRO A 269 14.71 -3.53 -8.89
C PRO A 269 14.39 -2.11 -8.42
N LEU A 270 15.28 -1.18 -8.72
CA LEU A 270 15.18 0.22 -8.30
C LEU A 270 14.11 0.96 -9.13
N VAL A 271 13.44 1.91 -8.51
CA VAL A 271 12.55 2.85 -9.17
C VAL A 271 13.38 4.09 -9.53
N LEU A 272 13.67 4.29 -10.81
CA LEU A 272 14.50 5.40 -11.31
C LEU A 272 15.88 5.52 -10.61
N GLY A 273 16.44 4.39 -10.18
CA GLY A 273 17.72 4.35 -9.47
C GLY A 273 17.63 4.47 -7.96
N GLU A 274 16.42 4.57 -7.37
CA GLU A 274 16.18 4.70 -5.94
C GLU A 274 15.56 3.43 -5.36
N ARG A 275 15.97 3.05 -4.13
CA ARG A 275 15.30 2.03 -3.33
C ARG A 275 14.02 2.62 -2.74
N ASP A 276 12.94 1.85 -2.72
CA ASP A 276 11.66 2.35 -2.21
C ASP A 276 10.97 1.31 -1.33
N ILE A 277 10.83 1.63 -0.04
CA ILE A 277 10.27 0.74 0.98
C ILE A 277 8.77 0.55 0.77
N LEU A 278 8.06 1.63 0.50
CA LEU A 278 6.61 1.60 0.35
C LEU A 278 6.19 0.96 -0.99
N LYS A 279 7.02 1.11 -2.04
CA LYS A 279 6.82 0.36 -3.30
C LYS A 279 6.98 -1.15 -3.10
N VAL A 280 7.88 -1.58 -2.22
CA VAL A 280 7.99 -2.99 -1.84
C VAL A 280 6.73 -3.45 -1.12
N ALA A 281 6.14 -2.63 -0.24
CA ALA A 281 4.87 -2.97 0.41
C ALA A 281 3.74 -3.24 -0.61
N THR A 282 3.71 -2.55 -1.75
CA THR A 282 2.69 -2.79 -2.81
C THR A 282 2.88 -4.09 -3.59
N THR A 283 3.94 -4.84 -3.35
CA THR A 283 4.12 -6.19 -3.90
C THR A 283 3.59 -7.28 -2.96
N LEU A 284 3.13 -6.91 -1.77
CA LEU A 284 2.53 -7.81 -0.81
C LEU A 284 1.02 -7.93 -1.03
N PRO A 285 0.41 -9.11 -0.85
CA PRO A 285 -1.02 -9.30 -1.05
C PRO A 285 -1.88 -8.34 -0.21
N GLY A 286 -2.95 -7.83 -0.81
CA GLY A 286 -3.90 -6.93 -0.15
C GLY A 286 -3.48 -5.47 -0.05
N ILE A 287 -2.35 -5.06 -0.67
CA ILE A 287 -1.89 -3.66 -0.72
C ILE A 287 -1.76 -3.24 -2.19
N THR A 288 -2.53 -2.24 -2.61
CA THR A 288 -2.52 -1.72 -3.98
C THR A 288 -2.33 -0.21 -4.01
N THR A 289 -2.03 0.34 -5.19
CA THR A 289 -2.05 1.78 -5.47
C THR A 289 -3.09 2.08 -6.54
N ALA A 290 -3.48 3.34 -6.72
CA ALA A 290 -4.42 3.69 -7.79
C ALA A 290 -3.85 3.50 -9.20
N GLY A 291 -2.52 3.54 -9.36
CA GLY A 291 -1.81 3.37 -10.62
C GLY A 291 -0.33 3.70 -10.51
N GLU A 292 0.36 3.81 -11.64
CA GLU A 292 1.76 4.21 -11.68
C GLU A 292 1.93 5.68 -11.26
N GLY A 293 2.84 5.93 -10.31
CA GLY A 293 3.03 7.27 -9.75
C GLY A 293 1.85 7.82 -8.95
N ALA A 294 0.87 6.99 -8.61
CA ALA A 294 -0.22 7.38 -7.74
C ALA A 294 0.23 7.45 -6.29
N SER A 295 -0.05 8.56 -5.64
CA SER A 295 0.16 8.72 -4.20
C SER A 295 -0.84 7.89 -3.40
N GLY A 296 -0.42 7.41 -2.22
CA GLY A 296 -1.24 6.66 -1.29
C GLY A 296 -1.42 5.17 -1.61
N TYR A 297 -1.95 4.45 -0.65
CA TYR A 297 -2.11 2.99 -0.68
C TYR A 297 -3.54 2.62 -0.33
N ASN A 298 -4.06 1.61 -1.03
CA ASN A 298 -5.35 1.00 -0.72
C ASN A 298 -5.08 -0.37 -0.11
N VAL A 299 -5.51 -0.57 1.13
CA VAL A 299 -5.30 -1.81 1.87
C VAL A 299 -6.64 -2.47 2.17
N ARG A 300 -6.81 -3.72 1.71
CA ARG A 300 -8.04 -4.51 1.92
C ARG A 300 -9.32 -3.72 1.64
N GLY A 301 -9.36 -3.06 0.48
CA GLY A 301 -10.51 -2.26 0.04
C GLY A 301 -10.74 -0.98 0.86
N GLY A 302 -9.71 -0.45 1.51
CA GLY A 302 -9.76 0.84 2.18
C GLY A 302 -9.30 1.99 1.29
N LYS A 303 -9.80 3.20 1.56
CA LYS A 303 -9.35 4.45 0.96
C LYS A 303 -7.96 4.83 1.49
N THR A 304 -7.23 5.67 0.79
CA THR A 304 -5.86 6.05 1.15
C THR A 304 -5.72 6.70 2.52
N ASP A 305 -6.67 7.54 2.92
CA ASP A 305 -6.73 8.21 4.22
C ASP A 305 -7.09 7.28 5.40
N GLN A 306 -7.48 6.04 5.11
CA GLN A 306 -7.78 5.01 6.11
C GLN A 306 -6.53 4.24 6.59
N ASN A 307 -5.34 4.62 6.13
CA ASN A 307 -4.08 4.05 6.57
C ASN A 307 -3.36 4.99 7.54
N LEU A 308 -2.84 4.46 8.63
CA LEU A 308 -1.97 5.17 9.56
C LEU A 308 -0.51 4.88 9.20
N ILE A 309 0.24 5.90 8.80
CA ILE A 309 1.65 5.76 8.46
C ILE A 309 2.47 6.47 9.52
N LEU A 310 3.20 5.69 10.30
CA LEU A 310 4.01 6.16 11.43
C LEU A 310 5.50 6.02 11.10
N LEU A 311 6.27 7.06 11.40
CA LEU A 311 7.72 7.01 11.46
C LEU A 311 8.14 7.34 12.91
N ASP A 312 8.79 6.38 13.59
CA ASP A 312 9.14 6.50 15.01
C ASP A 312 7.98 7.05 15.85
N GLU A 313 6.77 6.48 15.74
CA GLU A 313 5.53 6.86 16.42
C GLU A 313 4.84 8.17 15.92
N GLY A 314 5.51 9.02 15.12
CA GLY A 314 4.92 10.25 14.56
C GLY A 314 4.22 9.99 13.22
N VAL A 315 3.10 10.66 12.98
CA VAL A 315 2.29 10.50 11.75
C VAL A 315 2.96 11.22 10.56
N ILE A 316 3.09 10.54 9.44
CA ILE A 316 3.46 11.14 8.15
C ILE A 316 2.20 11.21 7.27
N TYR A 317 1.68 12.42 7.06
CA TYR A 317 0.43 12.65 6.33
C TYR A 317 0.55 12.43 4.83
N ASN A 318 1.65 12.87 4.21
CA ASN A 318 1.98 12.55 2.82
C ASN A 318 3.31 11.79 2.77
N PRO A 319 3.27 10.45 2.68
CA PRO A 319 4.47 9.61 2.73
C PRO A 319 5.16 9.46 1.37
N THR A 320 4.92 10.37 0.42
CA THR A 320 5.43 10.26 -0.96
C THR A 320 5.96 11.58 -1.49
N HIS A 321 6.93 11.49 -2.41
CA HIS A 321 7.46 12.59 -3.19
C HIS A 321 6.96 12.52 -4.64
N PHE A 322 6.86 13.67 -5.31
CA PHE A 322 6.42 13.80 -6.72
C PHE A 322 5.14 13.00 -6.99
N PHE A 323 4.08 13.33 -6.26
CA PHE A 323 2.75 12.71 -6.46
C PHE A 323 2.76 11.17 -6.39
N GLY A 324 3.75 10.55 -5.72
CA GLY A 324 3.80 9.09 -5.53
C GLY A 324 4.87 8.36 -6.36
N ILE A 325 5.73 9.07 -7.09
CA ILE A 325 6.84 8.44 -7.81
C ILE A 325 7.87 7.85 -6.86
N PHE A 326 8.20 8.55 -5.75
CA PHE A 326 9.12 8.10 -4.72
C PHE A 326 8.44 8.03 -3.36
N SER A 327 8.89 7.11 -2.50
CA SER A 327 8.53 7.10 -1.09
C SER A 327 9.15 8.28 -0.34
N GLY A 328 8.41 8.89 0.59
CA GLY A 328 8.95 9.88 1.52
C GLY A 328 9.85 9.29 2.62
N LEU A 329 10.03 7.98 2.65
CA LEU A 329 10.86 7.29 3.63
C LEU A 329 12.25 7.01 3.07
N ASN A 330 13.27 7.43 3.78
CA ASN A 330 14.66 7.19 3.39
C ASN A 330 15.05 5.73 3.69
N PRO A 331 15.35 4.90 2.66
CA PRO A 331 15.63 3.47 2.84
C PRO A 331 16.96 3.20 3.58
N PHE A 332 17.85 4.20 3.71
CA PHE A 332 19.14 4.05 4.38
C PHE A 332 19.06 4.36 5.88
N THR A 333 17.99 5.02 6.32
CA THR A 333 17.73 5.30 7.73
C THR A 333 16.66 4.40 8.34
N THR A 334 15.85 3.75 7.52
CA THR A 334 14.78 2.85 8.00
C THR A 334 15.37 1.51 8.48
N GLY A 335 14.93 1.06 9.64
CA GLY A 335 15.28 -0.22 10.26
C GLY A 335 14.20 -1.27 10.05
N ASP A 336 13.12 -1.17 10.80
CA ASP A 336 12.02 -2.15 10.80
C ASP A 336 10.75 -1.54 10.22
N VAL A 337 10.02 -2.34 9.45
CA VAL A 337 8.70 -1.97 8.93
C VAL A 337 7.73 -3.09 9.21
N SER A 338 6.68 -2.78 9.98
CA SER A 338 5.56 -3.67 10.27
C SER A 338 4.28 -3.11 9.70
N ILE A 339 3.55 -3.90 8.93
CA ILE A 339 2.29 -3.51 8.30
C ILE A 339 1.17 -4.38 8.87
N TYR A 340 0.21 -3.74 9.52
CA TYR A 340 -0.97 -4.39 10.08
C TYR A 340 -2.16 -4.13 9.15
N LYS A 341 -2.58 -5.13 8.38
CA LYS A 341 -3.71 -5.09 7.43
C LYS A 341 -5.01 -5.68 8.01
N GLY A 342 -4.91 -6.41 9.10
CA GLY A 342 -6.01 -7.18 9.69
C GLY A 342 -6.15 -6.96 11.18
N SER A 343 -5.40 -7.70 11.97
CA SER A 343 -5.37 -7.52 13.41
C SER A 343 -4.52 -6.31 13.77
N ILE A 344 -5.16 -5.22 14.15
CA ILE A 344 -4.49 -3.99 14.58
C ILE A 344 -4.38 -4.04 16.11
N PRO A 345 -3.17 -3.94 16.72
CA PRO A 345 -3.01 -3.88 18.18
C PRO A 345 -3.82 -2.73 18.85
N ALA A 346 -4.26 -2.91 20.09
CA ALA A 346 -5.13 -1.97 20.78
C ALA A 346 -4.49 -0.59 21.04
N GLU A 347 -3.15 -0.49 21.00
CA GLU A 347 -2.42 0.78 21.10
C GLU A 347 -2.67 1.72 19.90
N TYR A 348 -2.99 1.18 18.72
CA TYR A 348 -3.27 1.97 17.52
C TYR A 348 -4.78 2.24 17.36
N GLY A 349 -5.13 3.41 16.86
CA GLY A 349 -6.51 3.82 16.57
C GLY A 349 -6.56 4.98 15.59
N GLY A 350 -7.77 5.45 15.27
CA GLY A 350 -8.00 6.64 14.43
C GLY A 350 -7.89 6.39 12.93
N ARG A 351 -7.74 5.12 12.47
CA ARG A 351 -7.77 4.74 11.05
C ARG A 351 -8.44 3.37 10.88
N LEU A 352 -9.05 3.15 9.69
CA LEU A 352 -9.93 2.00 9.45
C LEU A 352 -9.28 0.81 8.75
N SER A 353 -8.15 1.03 8.03
CA SER A 353 -7.69 0.01 7.08
C SER A 353 -6.39 -0.66 7.49
N SER A 354 -5.36 0.11 7.78
CA SER A 354 -4.06 -0.46 8.14
C SER A 354 -3.22 0.49 8.98
N VAL A 355 -2.17 -0.07 9.59
CA VAL A 355 -1.10 0.67 10.26
C VAL A 355 0.23 0.25 9.64
N PHE A 356 1.00 1.22 9.14
CA PHE A 356 2.39 1.09 8.74
C PHE A 356 3.24 1.65 9.89
N ASP A 357 3.78 0.76 10.70
CA ASP A 357 4.67 1.11 11.80
C ASP A 357 6.11 0.98 11.34
N ILE A 358 6.77 2.13 11.16
CA ILE A 358 8.09 2.26 10.54
C ILE A 358 9.03 2.87 11.56
N ASN A 359 10.08 2.14 11.89
CA ASN A 359 11.09 2.60 12.83
C ASN A 359 12.41 2.88 12.11
N THR A 360 13.03 4.02 12.41
CA THR A 360 14.39 4.28 11.95
C THR A 360 15.37 3.36 12.68
N LYS A 361 16.45 2.95 11.98
CA LYS A 361 17.48 2.11 12.58
C LYS A 361 18.19 2.85 13.71
N ASP A 362 18.68 2.12 14.71
CA ASP A 362 19.64 2.67 15.66
C ASP A 362 21.01 2.75 14.99
N ALA A 363 21.68 3.89 15.12
CA ALA A 363 23.03 4.06 14.63
C ALA A 363 24.04 3.21 15.42
N ASN A 364 25.15 2.84 14.78
CA ASN A 364 26.25 2.14 15.42
C ASN A 364 26.77 2.93 16.65
N LYS A 365 26.89 2.26 17.79
CA LYS A 365 27.34 2.87 19.05
C LYS A 365 28.84 2.73 19.30
N LYS A 366 29.55 1.98 18.43
CA LYS A 366 31.00 1.72 18.55
C LYS A 366 31.81 2.41 17.46
N ASP A 367 31.43 2.15 16.21
CA ASP A 367 32.18 2.58 15.05
C ASP A 367 31.43 3.61 14.24
N PHE A 368 32.13 4.56 13.67
CA PHE A 368 31.60 5.45 12.64
C PHE A 368 31.32 4.63 11.37
N ALA A 369 30.09 4.74 10.87
CA ALA A 369 29.66 4.02 9.67
C ALA A 369 28.80 4.92 8.79
N GLY A 370 28.66 4.55 7.52
CA GLY A 370 27.81 5.29 6.62
C GLY A 370 27.55 4.57 5.31
N GLU A 371 26.51 4.99 4.62
CA GLU A 371 26.15 4.52 3.30
C GLU A 371 25.80 5.70 2.40
N VAL A 372 26.31 5.69 1.16
CA VAL A 372 26.05 6.71 0.14
C VAL A 372 25.54 6.03 -1.13
N SER A 373 24.58 6.66 -1.77
CA SER A 373 24.07 6.24 -3.09
C SER A 373 24.03 7.44 -4.02
N ILE A 374 24.49 7.25 -5.25
CA ILE A 374 24.43 8.27 -6.32
C ILE A 374 23.79 7.61 -7.54
N GLY A 375 22.61 8.04 -7.89
CA GLY A 375 21.85 7.63 -9.07
C GLY A 375 21.74 8.76 -10.09
N PRO A 376 21.01 8.56 -11.20
CA PRO A 376 20.82 9.62 -12.20
C PRO A 376 19.87 10.73 -11.75
N VAL A 377 18.98 10.44 -10.79
CA VAL A 377 17.91 11.34 -10.33
C VAL A 377 18.13 11.79 -8.89
N THR A 378 18.57 10.87 -8.02
CA THR A 378 18.68 11.08 -6.58
C THR A 378 20.09 10.81 -6.06
N GLY A 379 20.45 11.54 -5.01
CA GLY A 379 21.58 11.26 -4.14
C GLY A 379 21.10 11.01 -2.71
N ASN A 380 21.69 10.01 -2.03
CA ASN A 380 21.31 9.61 -0.69
C ASN A 380 22.57 9.40 0.17
N LEU A 381 22.52 9.89 1.42
CA LEU A 381 23.58 9.78 2.41
C LEU A 381 22.99 9.33 3.74
N SER A 382 23.60 8.36 4.40
CA SER A 382 23.32 8.00 5.79
C SER A 382 24.62 7.91 6.57
N LEU A 383 24.65 8.54 7.75
CA LEU A 383 25.78 8.53 8.67
C LEU A 383 25.36 7.99 10.02
N GLU A 384 26.16 7.10 10.59
CA GLU A 384 26.01 6.53 11.91
C GLU A 384 27.19 6.97 12.77
N ILE A 385 26.92 7.82 13.76
CA ILE A 385 27.95 8.51 14.54
C ILE A 385 27.85 8.06 15.99
N PRO A 386 28.82 7.30 16.54
CA PRO A 386 28.88 7.04 17.97
C PRO A 386 29.23 8.35 18.72
N ILE A 387 28.39 8.70 19.71
CA ILE A 387 28.62 9.90 20.56
C ILE A 387 29.29 9.50 21.86
N VAL A 388 28.75 8.49 22.54
CA VAL A 388 29.35 7.85 23.70
C VAL A 388 29.37 6.35 23.46
N GLU A 389 30.54 5.75 23.44
CA GLU A 389 30.73 4.31 23.15
C GLU A 389 29.79 3.45 23.98
N ASP A 390 29.14 2.50 23.31
CA ASP A 390 28.15 1.57 23.82
C ASP A 390 26.85 2.21 24.41
N LYS A 391 26.77 3.54 24.53
CA LYS A 391 25.67 4.23 25.20
C LYS A 391 24.81 5.06 24.25
N SER A 392 25.43 5.90 23.45
CA SER A 392 24.66 6.80 22.59
C SER A 392 25.21 6.91 21.17
N SER A 393 24.30 7.13 20.25
CA SER A 393 24.60 7.31 18.84
C SER A 393 23.65 8.30 18.18
N LEU A 394 24.11 8.87 17.07
CA LEU A 394 23.36 9.78 16.22
C LEU A 394 23.32 9.20 14.81
N LEU A 395 22.11 8.97 14.29
CA LEU A 395 21.82 8.70 12.89
C LEU A 395 21.50 10.02 12.20
N ILE A 396 22.10 10.26 11.05
CA ILE A 396 21.72 11.35 10.15
C ILE A 396 21.54 10.75 8.76
N GLY A 397 20.40 10.99 8.14
CA GLY A 397 20.13 10.65 6.75
C GLY A 397 19.70 11.89 5.99
N ALA A 398 20.18 12.02 4.78
CA ALA A 398 19.76 13.07 3.85
C ALA A 398 19.62 12.50 2.44
N ARG A 399 18.55 12.87 1.76
CA ARG A 399 18.31 12.52 0.38
C ARG A 399 17.80 13.74 -0.37
N GLY A 400 18.16 13.83 -1.64
CA GLY A 400 17.67 14.90 -2.50
C GLY A 400 17.74 14.54 -3.97
N THR A 401 16.92 15.23 -4.77
CA THR A 401 16.93 15.12 -6.23
C THR A 401 17.72 16.22 -6.89
N TYR A 402 18.21 15.91 -8.08
CA TYR A 402 18.83 16.85 -9.01
C TYR A 402 18.36 16.58 -10.44
N SER A 403 17.06 16.29 -10.59
CA SER A 403 16.44 15.83 -11.83
C SER A 403 16.17 16.92 -12.89
N ASP A 404 16.31 18.20 -12.56
CA ASP A 404 16.03 19.32 -13.47
C ASP A 404 16.82 19.25 -14.78
N TRP A 405 18.05 18.69 -14.77
CA TRP A 405 18.82 18.49 -15.99
C TRP A 405 18.17 17.52 -16.97
N ILE A 406 17.38 16.52 -16.46
CA ILE A 406 16.66 15.57 -17.30
C ILE A 406 15.48 16.27 -17.99
N LEU A 407 14.74 17.13 -17.26
CA LEU A 407 13.63 17.90 -17.80
C LEU A 407 14.10 18.83 -18.93
N LYS A 408 15.27 19.46 -18.78
CA LYS A 408 15.88 20.32 -19.78
C LYS A 408 16.35 19.60 -21.05
N LEU A 409 16.55 18.27 -21.00
CA LEU A 409 16.91 17.45 -22.17
C LEU A 409 15.70 16.99 -23.01
N LEU A 410 14.50 17.17 -22.49
CA LEU A 410 13.28 16.80 -23.21
C LEU A 410 13.01 17.84 -24.31
N GLU A 411 12.43 17.38 -25.42
CA GLU A 411 12.14 18.26 -26.58
C GLU A 411 10.92 19.16 -26.37
N GLU A 412 10.07 18.83 -25.37
CA GLU A 412 8.84 19.55 -25.04
C GLU A 412 9.17 20.85 -24.33
N GLU A 413 8.82 22.01 -24.93
CA GLU A 413 9.11 23.35 -24.40
C GLU A 413 8.52 23.56 -23.00
N SER A 414 7.28 23.10 -22.76
CA SER A 414 6.59 23.20 -21.45
C SER A 414 7.33 22.49 -20.33
N LEU A 415 8.10 21.43 -20.63
CA LEU A 415 8.88 20.67 -19.66
C LEU A 415 10.26 21.26 -19.41
N LYS A 416 10.82 22.07 -20.30
CA LYS A 416 12.10 22.74 -20.10
C LYS A 416 12.07 23.77 -18.98
N ASP A 417 10.93 24.44 -18.83
CA ASP A 417 10.68 25.44 -17.78
C ASP A 417 10.07 24.81 -16.51
N SER A 418 9.83 23.49 -16.54
CA SER A 418 9.31 22.76 -15.38
C SER A 418 10.40 22.55 -14.32
N GLN A 419 9.98 22.58 -13.06
CA GLN A 419 10.82 22.29 -11.89
C GLN A 419 10.29 21.04 -11.16
N ALA A 420 11.20 20.14 -10.77
CA ALA A 420 10.84 18.96 -9.98
C ALA A 420 11.99 18.64 -9.04
N SER A 421 11.87 19.02 -7.78
CA SER A 421 12.88 18.79 -6.77
C SER A 421 12.27 18.40 -5.44
N PHE A 422 12.90 17.46 -4.73
CA PHE A 422 12.58 17.18 -3.34
C PHE A 422 13.87 16.93 -2.55
N TYR A 423 13.78 17.12 -1.25
CA TYR A 423 14.77 16.63 -0.32
C TYR A 423 14.10 16.18 0.98
N ASP A 424 14.71 15.20 1.65
CA ASP A 424 14.35 14.78 2.99
C ASP A 424 15.58 14.63 3.89
N VAL A 425 15.36 14.87 5.18
CA VAL A 425 16.36 14.74 6.23
C VAL A 425 15.75 14.01 7.41
N VAL A 426 16.46 12.99 7.88
CA VAL A 426 16.12 12.22 9.09
C VAL A 426 17.27 12.36 10.08
N ALA A 427 16.95 12.59 11.33
CA ALA A 427 17.94 12.56 12.41
C ALA A 427 17.37 11.81 13.62
N LYS A 428 18.11 10.85 14.17
CA LYS A 428 17.74 10.13 15.38
C LYS A 428 18.89 10.07 16.37
N TYR A 429 18.68 10.58 17.55
CA TYR A 429 19.56 10.42 18.68
C TYR A 429 19.02 9.36 19.62
N ASN A 430 19.86 8.35 19.92
CA ASN A 430 19.55 7.30 20.90
C ASN A 430 20.54 7.40 22.07
N HIS A 431 20.03 7.28 23.31
CA HIS A 431 20.86 7.26 24.51
C HIS A 431 20.34 6.25 25.54
N LYS A 432 21.22 5.35 25.99
CA LYS A 432 20.95 4.39 27.05
C LYS A 432 21.55 4.88 28.37
N PHE A 433 20.69 5.17 29.36
CA PHE A 433 21.09 5.49 30.73
C PHE A 433 21.24 4.21 31.56
N GLY A 434 22.33 3.46 31.38
CA GLY A 434 22.52 2.14 31.99
C GLY A 434 21.77 1.03 31.25
N ASN A 435 21.19 0.10 31.99
CA ASN A 435 20.53 -1.07 31.43
C ASN A 435 18.99 -0.97 31.45
N THR A 436 18.46 0.08 32.06
CA THR A 436 17.04 0.17 32.36
C THR A 436 16.30 1.31 31.65
N ASP A 437 17.02 2.33 31.21
CA ASP A 437 16.41 3.54 30.69
C ASP A 437 16.98 3.87 29.30
N GLU A 438 16.11 4.26 28.37
CA GLU A 438 16.48 4.61 27.00
C GLU A 438 15.68 5.83 26.52
N LEU A 439 16.39 6.79 25.95
CA LEU A 439 15.84 7.99 25.34
C LEU A 439 16.07 7.95 23.84
N ASN A 440 15.03 8.16 23.06
CA ASN A 440 15.09 8.35 21.61
C ASN A 440 14.52 9.73 21.26
N ILE A 441 15.20 10.46 20.41
CA ILE A 441 14.73 11.72 19.83
C ILE A 441 14.88 11.58 18.32
N SER A 442 13.77 11.63 17.59
CA SER A 442 13.75 11.50 16.14
C SER A 442 13.13 12.73 15.50
N GLY A 443 13.73 13.23 14.44
CA GLY A 443 13.21 14.31 13.63
C GLY A 443 13.20 13.92 12.15
N TYR A 444 12.14 14.31 11.45
CA TYR A 444 11.97 14.16 10.01
C TYR A 444 11.52 15.49 9.40
N TYR A 445 12.14 15.83 8.29
CA TYR A 445 11.76 16.98 7.48
C TYR A 445 11.81 16.60 6.01
N SER A 446 10.76 16.91 5.26
CA SER A 446 10.78 16.80 3.80
C SER A 446 10.15 18.02 3.14
N ASN A 447 10.65 18.36 1.96
CA ASN A 447 10.10 19.43 1.13
C ASN A 447 10.12 19.00 -0.33
N ASP A 448 9.00 19.19 -1.01
CA ASP A 448 8.79 18.96 -2.43
C ASP A 448 8.43 20.28 -3.11
N VAL A 449 9.05 20.54 -4.23
CA VAL A 449 8.78 21.68 -5.10
C VAL A 449 8.55 21.17 -6.51
N PHE A 450 7.41 21.52 -7.08
CA PHE A 450 7.01 20.99 -8.38
C PHE A 450 6.25 22.05 -9.20
N SER A 451 6.63 22.21 -10.46
CA SER A 451 5.95 23.04 -11.44
C SER A 451 5.96 22.33 -12.80
N ILE A 452 4.80 22.21 -13.46
CA ILE A 452 4.70 21.66 -14.82
C ILE A 452 4.70 22.80 -15.85
N THR A 453 4.26 24.00 -15.46
CA THR A 453 4.22 25.21 -16.26
C THR A 453 4.85 26.33 -15.47
N SER A 454 5.23 27.41 -16.14
CA SER A 454 5.80 28.60 -15.47
C SER A 454 4.84 29.25 -14.45
N ASP A 455 3.54 28.98 -14.56
CA ASP A 455 2.49 29.75 -13.87
C ASP A 455 2.10 29.17 -12.50
N SER A 456 2.41 27.89 -12.22
CA SER A 456 1.98 27.20 -11.00
C SER A 456 3.16 26.53 -10.31
N LEU A 457 3.43 26.91 -9.06
CA LEU A 457 4.44 26.30 -8.21
C LEU A 457 3.78 25.63 -7.01
N PHE A 458 3.84 24.30 -6.98
CA PHE A 458 3.38 23.48 -5.86
C PHE A 458 4.51 23.25 -4.89
N ASN A 459 4.26 23.48 -3.60
CA ASN A 459 5.20 23.22 -2.52
C ASN A 459 4.48 22.48 -1.40
N TYR A 460 5.01 21.33 -0.95
CA TYR A 460 4.49 20.64 0.21
C TYR A 460 5.59 20.11 1.11
N THR A 461 5.33 20.18 2.41
CA THR A 461 6.34 19.95 3.47
C THR A 461 5.77 19.04 4.54
N ASN A 462 6.53 18.02 4.94
CA ASN A 462 6.28 17.28 6.18
C ASN A 462 7.34 17.66 7.23
N LYS A 463 6.89 17.81 8.48
CA LYS A 463 7.75 18.00 9.65
C LYS A 463 7.27 17.06 10.75
N MET A 464 8.18 16.33 11.35
CA MET A 464 7.84 15.45 12.48
C MET A 464 8.96 15.51 13.51
N LEU A 465 8.58 15.56 14.77
CA LEU A 465 9.47 15.43 15.92
C LEU A 465 8.86 14.44 16.90
N THR A 466 9.65 13.45 17.31
CA THR A 466 9.28 12.46 18.33
C THR A 466 10.29 12.43 19.44
N LEU A 467 9.82 12.38 20.69
CA LEU A 467 10.59 12.10 21.88
C LEU A 467 9.99 10.88 22.57
N SER A 468 10.77 9.82 22.71
CA SER A 468 10.38 8.60 23.42
C SER A 468 11.34 8.34 24.56
N TYR A 469 10.80 8.12 25.77
CA TYR A 469 11.55 7.69 26.93
C TYR A 469 10.98 6.39 27.45
N ARG A 470 11.80 5.31 27.36
CA ARG A 470 11.47 3.97 27.81
C ARG A 470 12.18 3.62 29.10
N LYS A 471 11.47 3.02 30.04
CA LYS A 471 11.99 2.60 31.34
C LYS A 471 11.56 1.18 31.69
N TYR A 472 12.53 0.35 32.09
CA TYR A 472 12.28 -0.93 32.74
C TYR A 472 12.28 -0.71 34.26
N PHE A 473 11.07 -0.70 34.86
CA PHE A 473 10.93 -0.50 36.33
C PHE A 473 11.43 -1.71 37.11
N ASN A 474 11.20 -2.89 36.57
CA ASN A 474 11.67 -4.19 37.04
C ASN A 474 11.52 -5.24 35.92
N GLU A 475 11.82 -6.50 36.22
CA GLU A 475 11.75 -7.61 35.24
C GLU A 475 10.34 -7.80 34.62
N LYS A 476 9.27 -7.32 35.29
CA LYS A 476 7.89 -7.51 34.88
C LYS A 476 7.25 -6.24 34.30
N HIS A 477 7.76 -5.07 34.60
CA HIS A 477 7.13 -3.81 34.23
C HIS A 477 8.03 -2.95 33.36
N GLN A 478 7.54 -2.61 32.19
CA GLN A 478 8.15 -1.66 31.26
C GLN A 478 7.13 -0.54 31.01
N GLY A 479 7.61 0.69 30.96
CA GLY A 479 6.80 1.84 30.53
C GLY A 479 7.53 2.67 29.49
N GLU A 480 6.76 3.35 28.67
CA GLU A 480 7.27 4.26 27.65
C GLU A 480 6.35 5.49 27.55
N ILE A 481 6.95 6.67 27.59
CA ILE A 481 6.27 7.94 27.33
C ILE A 481 6.74 8.40 25.96
N VAL A 482 5.78 8.70 25.08
CA VAL A 482 6.02 9.19 23.73
C VAL A 482 5.32 10.53 23.56
N LEU A 483 6.06 11.51 23.06
CA LEU A 483 5.57 12.83 22.66
C LEU A 483 5.87 13.01 21.19
N THR A 484 4.85 13.30 20.39
CA THR A 484 5.02 13.55 18.95
C THR A 484 4.38 14.86 18.54
N ASN A 485 4.97 15.51 17.55
CA ASN A 485 4.32 16.57 16.79
C ASN A 485 4.57 16.30 15.31
N SER A 486 3.50 16.26 14.54
CA SER A 486 3.50 16.06 13.09
C SER A 486 2.78 17.22 12.42
N ASN A 487 3.41 17.77 11.38
CA ASN A 487 2.86 18.88 10.61
C ASN A 487 3.01 18.58 9.12
N TYR A 488 1.96 18.87 8.37
CA TYR A 488 1.95 18.85 6.91
C TYR A 488 1.40 20.17 6.39
N ASP A 489 2.15 20.81 5.52
CA ASP A 489 1.80 22.07 4.87
C ASP A 489 1.80 21.87 3.35
N PHE A 490 0.77 22.35 2.67
CA PHE A 490 0.66 22.44 1.22
C PHE A 490 0.47 23.90 0.81
N ASN A 491 1.19 24.35 -0.21
CA ASN A 491 1.09 25.66 -0.81
C ASN A 491 1.13 25.57 -2.33
N LEU A 492 0.32 26.37 -2.98
CA LEU A 492 0.29 26.63 -4.41
C LEU A 492 0.49 28.13 -4.63
N ASP A 493 1.56 28.49 -5.30
CA ASP A 493 1.79 29.83 -5.82
C ASP A 493 1.41 29.85 -7.31
N TYR A 494 0.46 30.70 -7.68
CA TYR A 494 0.01 30.88 -9.05
C TYR A 494 0.28 32.31 -9.50
N GLU A 495 1.07 32.43 -10.57
CA GLU A 495 1.41 33.72 -11.21
C GLU A 495 0.87 33.68 -12.65
N SER A 496 0.17 34.71 -13.07
CA SER A 496 -0.50 34.80 -14.39
C SER A 496 -0.32 36.17 -15.00
N ASP A 497 -0.22 36.21 -16.32
CA ASP A 497 -0.21 37.46 -17.11
C ASP A 497 -1.56 38.23 -17.08
N PHE A 498 -2.60 37.67 -16.43
CA PHE A 498 -3.98 38.18 -16.44
C PHE A 498 -4.43 38.78 -15.10
N ASN A 499 -3.56 39.21 -14.23
CA ASN A 499 -3.88 39.72 -12.89
C ASN A 499 -4.71 38.75 -12.04
N ASN A 500 -4.48 37.46 -12.17
CA ASN A 500 -5.12 36.41 -11.38
C ASN A 500 -4.15 35.77 -10.41
N ASP A 501 -3.13 36.51 -9.97
CA ASP A 501 -2.09 36.00 -9.10
C ASP A 501 -2.63 35.68 -7.70
N PHE A 502 -2.37 34.49 -7.21
CA PHE A 502 -2.78 34.06 -5.87
C PHE A 502 -1.84 33.06 -5.24
N LYS A 503 -1.92 32.98 -3.92
CA LYS A 503 -1.39 31.89 -3.12
C LYS A 503 -2.54 31.12 -2.48
N SER A 504 -2.53 29.81 -2.59
CA SER A 504 -3.47 28.94 -1.92
C SER A 504 -2.73 27.91 -1.08
N GLY A 505 -3.29 27.55 0.07
CA GLY A 505 -2.65 26.57 0.93
C GLY A 505 -3.58 25.99 1.96
N TYR A 506 -3.18 24.84 2.51
CA TYR A 506 -3.83 24.22 3.67
C TYR A 506 -2.77 23.56 4.55
N SER A 507 -3.12 23.30 5.81
CA SER A 507 -2.21 22.62 6.73
C SER A 507 -2.93 21.77 7.75
N ILE A 508 -2.19 20.78 8.28
CA ILE A 508 -2.59 19.98 9.42
C ILE A 508 -1.44 19.90 10.41
N ASN A 509 -1.76 20.12 11.68
CA ASN A 509 -0.84 19.90 12.79
C ASN A 509 -1.49 18.94 13.80
N GLU A 510 -0.77 17.89 14.17
CA GLU A 510 -1.14 16.90 15.18
C GLU A 510 -0.07 16.85 16.25
N SER A 511 -0.49 16.99 17.51
CA SER A 511 0.37 16.76 18.68
C SER A 511 -0.19 15.61 19.49
N GLU A 512 0.63 14.59 19.78
CA GLU A 512 0.18 13.42 20.53
C GLU A 512 1.06 13.13 21.73
N VAL A 513 0.42 12.69 22.82
CA VAL A 513 1.07 12.17 24.02
C VAL A 513 0.59 10.75 24.23
N LYS A 514 1.51 9.79 24.37
CA LYS A 514 1.20 8.39 24.67
C LYS A 514 1.92 7.97 25.95
N LEU A 515 1.23 7.24 26.81
CA LEU A 515 1.82 6.43 27.88
C LEU A 515 1.53 4.97 27.55
N LYS A 516 2.58 4.21 27.26
CA LYS A 516 2.52 2.79 26.91
C LYS A 516 3.12 1.99 28.06
N MET A 517 2.39 1.02 28.59
CA MET A 517 2.81 0.16 29.69
C MET A 517 2.73 -1.30 29.26
N LYS A 518 3.73 -2.08 29.63
CA LYS A 518 3.78 -3.52 29.39
C LYS A 518 4.05 -4.24 30.69
N TYR A 519 3.20 -5.22 31.00
CA TYR A 519 3.28 -6.03 32.20
C TYR A 519 3.38 -7.50 31.88
N PHE A 520 4.50 -8.11 32.22
CA PHE A 520 4.73 -9.55 32.12
C PHE A 520 4.20 -10.22 33.41
N HIS A 521 2.91 -10.57 33.42
CA HIS A 521 2.29 -11.17 34.61
C HIS A 521 2.96 -12.50 34.95
N ASN A 522 3.09 -13.37 33.94
CA ASN A 522 3.82 -14.65 33.99
C ASN A 522 4.22 -15.07 32.55
N ASN A 523 4.70 -16.28 32.37
CA ASN A 523 5.13 -16.78 31.06
C ASN A 523 4.00 -16.91 30.02
N SER A 524 2.73 -16.95 30.50
CA SER A 524 1.56 -17.14 29.64
C SER A 524 0.79 -15.84 29.37
N HIS A 525 0.93 -14.81 30.21
CA HIS A 525 0.19 -13.54 30.09
C HIS A 525 1.13 -12.36 29.94
N THR A 526 0.98 -11.63 28.83
CA THR A 526 1.62 -10.34 28.61
C THR A 526 0.54 -9.30 28.36
N ILE A 527 0.42 -8.33 29.28
CA ILE A 527 -0.59 -7.30 29.26
C ILE A 527 0.04 -5.99 28.79
N ASN A 528 -0.46 -5.46 27.68
CA ASN A 528 -0.16 -4.11 27.19
C ASN A 528 -1.33 -3.20 27.55
N TYR A 529 -1.07 -2.03 28.13
CA TYR A 529 -2.11 -1.07 28.48
C TYR A 529 -1.55 0.36 28.41
N GLY A 530 -2.41 1.32 28.22
CA GLY A 530 -1.96 2.69 28.08
C GLY A 530 -3.06 3.69 27.84
N ILE A 531 -2.64 4.92 27.68
CA ILE A 531 -3.48 6.07 27.33
C ILE A 531 -2.81 6.84 26.20
N SER A 532 -3.62 7.45 25.34
CA SER A 532 -3.16 8.40 24.34
C SER A 532 -4.07 9.61 24.28
N GLY A 533 -3.51 10.75 23.90
CA GLY A 533 -4.27 11.98 23.65
C GLY A 533 -3.66 12.74 22.50
N LYS A 534 -4.46 13.05 21.48
CA LYS A 534 -4.09 13.76 20.26
C LYS A 534 -4.86 15.07 20.18
N TYR A 535 -4.16 16.12 19.88
CA TYR A 535 -4.75 17.41 19.55
C TYR A 535 -4.54 17.71 18.08
N TYR A 536 -5.63 17.96 17.38
CA TYR A 536 -5.64 18.33 15.97
C TYR A 536 -5.89 19.82 15.78
N LYS A 537 -5.13 20.42 14.88
CA LYS A 537 -5.43 21.72 14.29
C LYS A 537 -5.34 21.56 12.75
N VAL A 538 -6.45 21.72 12.08
CA VAL A 538 -6.56 21.67 10.61
C VAL A 538 -6.94 23.06 10.13
N SER A 539 -6.16 23.60 9.17
CA SER A 539 -6.53 24.78 8.39
C SER A 539 -6.98 24.27 7.03
N PRO A 540 -8.30 24.18 6.75
CA PRO A 540 -8.84 23.46 5.59
C PRO A 540 -8.48 24.09 4.26
N GLY A 541 -8.20 25.38 4.24
CA GLY A 541 -7.72 26.06 3.05
C GLY A 541 -7.87 27.58 3.09
N GLU A 542 -7.01 28.23 2.33
CA GLU A 542 -7.07 29.66 2.07
C GLU A 542 -6.65 29.97 0.64
N ILE A 543 -7.16 31.07 0.10
CA ILE A 543 -6.67 31.72 -1.12
C ILE A 543 -6.43 33.18 -0.81
N LYS A 544 -5.28 33.71 -1.21
CA LYS A 544 -4.88 35.09 -0.99
C LYS A 544 -4.35 35.69 -2.29
N ALA A 545 -4.88 36.83 -2.66
CA ALA A 545 -4.30 37.66 -3.72
C ALA A 545 -2.84 38.03 -3.38
N THR A 546 -1.92 37.90 -4.32
CA THR A 546 -0.51 38.25 -4.13
C THR A 546 -0.17 39.67 -4.52
N SER A 547 -1.01 40.33 -5.29
CA SER A 547 -0.86 41.73 -5.69
C SER A 547 -2.15 42.50 -5.48
N THR A 548 -2.05 43.83 -5.41
CA THR A 548 -3.22 44.74 -5.36
C THR A 548 -3.97 44.81 -6.70
N GLU A 549 -3.37 44.31 -7.77
CA GLU A 549 -3.95 44.27 -9.12
C GLU A 549 -4.65 42.92 -9.38
N SER A 550 -4.47 41.93 -8.49
CA SER A 550 -5.12 40.64 -8.61
C SER A 550 -6.65 40.75 -8.51
N LEU A 551 -7.34 40.09 -9.41
CA LEU A 551 -8.81 40.00 -9.44
C LEU A 551 -9.37 38.95 -8.50
N ILE A 552 -8.49 38.19 -7.83
CA ILE A 552 -8.85 37.10 -6.89
C ILE A 552 -9.31 37.73 -5.57
N GLU A 553 -10.49 37.34 -5.13
CA GLU A 553 -10.98 37.65 -3.78
C GLU A 553 -10.35 36.68 -2.77
N SER A 554 -9.74 37.24 -1.71
CA SER A 554 -9.12 36.45 -0.67
C SER A 554 -10.17 35.77 0.21
N LEU A 555 -10.07 34.45 0.40
CA LEU A 555 -10.94 33.64 1.23
C LEU A 555 -10.11 32.76 2.14
N SER A 556 -10.54 32.56 3.39
CA SER A 556 -9.91 31.64 4.32
C SER A 556 -10.97 30.87 5.10
N ILE A 557 -10.94 29.55 4.98
CA ILE A 557 -11.81 28.66 5.76
C ILE A 557 -11.32 28.65 7.22
N PRO A 558 -12.20 28.81 8.21
CA PRO A 558 -11.80 28.77 9.63
C PRO A 558 -11.10 27.47 10.04
N ASP A 559 -10.11 27.62 10.95
CA ASP A 559 -9.40 26.45 11.50
C ASP A 559 -10.33 25.52 12.25
N GLU A 560 -10.19 24.22 12.04
CA GLU A 560 -10.84 23.17 12.82
C GLU A 560 -9.93 22.65 13.92
N ARG A 561 -10.50 22.36 15.09
CA ARG A 561 -9.77 21.88 16.27
C ARG A 561 -10.50 20.74 16.92
N ALA A 562 -9.76 19.67 17.24
CA ALA A 562 -10.33 18.52 17.96
C ALA A 562 -9.32 17.87 18.91
N LEU A 563 -9.86 17.18 19.90
CA LEU A 563 -9.14 16.28 20.79
C LEU A 563 -9.63 14.85 20.56
N GLU A 564 -8.72 13.94 20.28
CA GLU A 564 -8.95 12.50 20.29
C GLU A 564 -8.18 11.89 21.46
N ALA A 565 -8.86 11.19 22.36
CA ALA A 565 -8.23 10.51 23.49
C ALA A 565 -8.64 9.04 23.51
N ALA A 566 -7.79 8.19 24.04
CA ALA A 566 -8.14 6.79 24.23
C ALA A 566 -7.42 6.16 25.42
N ILE A 567 -8.08 5.16 26.00
CA ILE A 567 -7.51 4.22 26.95
C ILE A 567 -7.60 2.82 26.38
N TYR A 568 -6.57 2.03 26.54
CA TYR A 568 -6.56 0.65 26.02
C TYR A 568 -5.92 -0.34 26.98
N ILE A 569 -6.34 -1.59 26.83
CA ILE A 569 -5.74 -2.76 27.46
C ILE A 569 -5.82 -3.94 26.50
N GLU A 570 -4.73 -4.72 26.39
CA GLU A 570 -4.65 -5.92 25.56
C GLU A 570 -3.87 -6.99 26.31
N ASP A 571 -4.40 -8.20 26.41
CA ASP A 571 -3.73 -9.36 26.96
C ASP A 571 -3.39 -10.36 25.85
N SER A 572 -2.11 -10.74 25.79
CA SER A 572 -1.62 -11.85 24.97
C SER A 572 -1.48 -13.07 25.87
N PHE A 573 -2.45 -14.00 25.75
CA PHE A 573 -2.59 -15.16 26.61
C PHE A 573 -2.25 -16.45 25.88
N GLU A 574 -1.12 -17.07 26.26
CA GLU A 574 -0.74 -18.41 25.83
C GLU A 574 -1.49 -19.47 26.67
N VAL A 575 -2.70 -19.83 26.16
CA VAL A 575 -3.60 -20.79 26.84
C VAL A 575 -2.97 -22.17 26.91
N THR A 576 -2.30 -22.57 25.84
CA THR A 576 -1.50 -23.78 25.72
C THR A 576 -0.36 -23.51 24.73
N GLU A 577 0.64 -24.41 24.65
CA GLU A 577 1.68 -24.32 23.61
C GLU A 577 1.14 -24.23 22.17
N LYS A 578 -0.10 -24.73 21.95
CA LYS A 578 -0.76 -24.68 20.64
C LYS A 578 -1.69 -23.49 20.44
N LEU A 579 -2.27 -22.94 21.50
CA LEU A 579 -3.30 -21.90 21.45
C LEU A 579 -2.81 -20.62 22.11
N LEU A 580 -2.68 -19.57 21.30
CA LEU A 580 -2.42 -18.21 21.73
C LEU A 580 -3.65 -17.35 21.41
N LEU A 581 -4.14 -16.58 22.37
CA LEU A 581 -5.24 -15.63 22.23
C LEU A 581 -4.73 -14.23 22.54
N ASN A 582 -5.14 -13.25 21.74
CA ASN A 582 -5.01 -11.84 22.05
C ASN A 582 -6.40 -11.26 22.18
N ALA A 583 -6.63 -10.56 23.28
CA ALA A 583 -7.90 -9.86 23.54
C ALA A 583 -7.60 -8.43 24.01
N GLY A 584 -8.04 -7.46 23.25
CA GLY A 584 -7.84 -6.03 23.49
C GLY A 584 -9.15 -5.26 23.50
N LEU A 585 -9.20 -4.26 24.35
CA LEU A 585 -10.25 -3.25 24.40
C LEU A 585 -9.59 -1.88 24.37
N ARG A 586 -10.03 -1.05 23.44
CA ARG A 586 -9.75 0.39 23.38
C ARG A 586 -11.06 1.14 23.53
N TYR A 587 -11.10 2.20 24.29
CA TYR A 587 -12.22 3.12 24.34
C TYR A 587 -11.75 4.47 23.84
N SER A 588 -12.31 4.91 22.73
CA SER A 588 -11.97 6.17 22.07
C SER A 588 -12.99 7.24 22.44
N PHE A 589 -12.49 8.44 22.65
CA PHE A 589 -13.25 9.65 22.90
C PHE A 589 -12.73 10.72 21.91
N TYR A 590 -13.64 11.41 21.26
CA TYR A 590 -13.33 12.48 20.33
C TYR A 590 -14.26 13.67 20.58
N SER A 591 -13.72 14.88 20.56
CA SER A 591 -14.51 16.11 20.69
C SER A 591 -13.95 17.19 19.77
N VAL A 592 -14.81 17.82 18.99
CA VAL A 592 -14.50 18.99 18.16
C VAL A 592 -14.99 20.24 18.89
N PHE A 593 -14.22 21.33 18.77
CA PHE A 593 -14.50 22.54 19.53
C PHE A 593 -14.11 23.82 18.80
N GLY A 594 -14.78 24.93 19.18
CA GLY A 594 -14.59 26.26 18.66
C GLY A 594 -13.21 26.89 18.92
N PRO A 595 -12.95 28.05 18.34
CA PRO A 595 -13.96 28.90 17.69
C PRO A 595 -14.38 28.38 16.32
N ALA A 596 -15.67 28.41 16.03
CA ALA A 596 -16.24 27.99 14.75
C ALA A 596 -17.57 28.71 14.47
N GLN A 597 -17.92 28.80 13.20
CA GLN A 597 -19.23 29.22 12.73
C GLN A 597 -19.84 28.06 11.97
N ILE A 598 -20.98 27.55 12.45
CA ILE A 598 -21.64 26.37 11.88
C ILE A 598 -22.96 26.79 11.27
N THR A 599 -23.14 26.54 9.99
CA THR A 599 -24.42 26.74 9.29
C THR A 599 -25.42 25.69 9.81
N MET A 600 -26.57 26.14 10.27
CA MET A 600 -27.68 25.30 10.72
C MET A 600 -28.69 25.14 9.59
N TYR A 601 -29.24 23.93 9.46
CA TYR A 601 -30.18 23.59 8.40
C TYR A 601 -31.54 23.19 8.99
N GLU A 602 -32.59 23.30 8.19
CA GLU A 602 -33.95 22.88 8.55
C GLU A 602 -33.99 21.35 8.77
N GLU A 603 -34.58 20.93 9.87
CA GLU A 603 -34.69 19.50 10.20
C GLU A 603 -35.49 18.72 9.16
N ASN A 604 -35.06 17.50 8.85
CA ASN A 604 -35.71 16.60 7.89
C ASN A 604 -35.75 17.14 6.44
N LEU A 605 -34.83 18.02 6.07
CA LEU A 605 -34.56 18.41 4.70
C LEU A 605 -33.10 18.13 4.35
N PRO A 606 -32.74 18.02 3.03
CA PRO A 606 -31.37 17.80 2.63
C PRO A 606 -30.51 19.02 2.94
N LEU A 607 -29.22 18.79 3.24
CA LEU A 607 -28.28 19.87 3.49
C LEU A 607 -27.95 20.60 2.18
N ASN A 608 -28.42 21.81 2.04
CA ASN A 608 -28.12 22.69 0.90
C ASN A 608 -28.41 24.18 1.26
N SER A 609 -28.02 25.09 0.40
CA SER A 609 -28.17 26.53 0.66
C SER A 609 -29.62 26.99 0.87
N ASN A 610 -30.62 26.27 0.33
CA ASN A 610 -32.03 26.64 0.45
C ASN A 610 -32.64 26.21 1.78
N THR A 611 -32.02 25.26 2.47
CA THR A 611 -32.47 24.75 3.77
C THR A 611 -31.70 25.35 4.95
N ALA A 612 -30.73 26.24 4.68
CA ALA A 612 -29.98 26.95 5.70
C ALA A 612 -30.91 27.89 6.50
N THR A 613 -30.92 27.77 7.83
CA THR A 613 -31.78 28.56 8.75
C THR A 613 -31.02 29.66 9.48
N GLY A 614 -29.70 29.58 9.59
CA GLY A 614 -28.85 30.55 10.25
C GLY A 614 -27.45 30.00 10.54
N VAL A 615 -26.67 30.73 11.31
CA VAL A 615 -25.31 30.37 11.71
C VAL A 615 -25.22 30.36 13.24
N GLU A 616 -24.74 29.28 13.81
CA GLU A 616 -24.42 29.17 15.24
C GLU A 616 -22.94 29.43 15.47
N ASN A 617 -22.63 30.30 16.44
CA ASN A 617 -21.25 30.67 16.75
C ASN A 617 -20.81 29.96 18.02
N TYR A 618 -19.67 29.28 17.98
CA TYR A 618 -19.05 28.63 19.12
C TYR A 618 -17.78 29.38 19.52
N ASP A 619 -17.65 29.68 20.83
CA ASP A 619 -16.47 30.34 21.36
C ASP A 619 -15.26 29.42 21.45
N LYS A 620 -14.06 29.98 21.64
CA LYS A 620 -12.83 29.20 21.78
C LYS A 620 -12.91 28.22 22.95
N GLY A 621 -12.78 26.92 22.61
CA GLY A 621 -12.83 25.81 23.55
C GLY A 621 -14.25 25.35 23.92
N GLU A 622 -15.28 25.95 23.32
CA GLU A 622 -16.66 25.47 23.44
C GLU A 622 -16.81 24.18 22.60
N ILE A 623 -17.46 23.16 23.18
CA ILE A 623 -17.65 21.86 22.50
C ILE A 623 -18.78 21.98 21.50
N ILE A 624 -18.51 21.61 20.25
CA ILE A 624 -19.47 21.55 19.17
C ILE A 624 -20.16 20.18 19.15
N GLU A 625 -19.35 19.09 19.13
CA GLU A 625 -19.86 17.74 19.08
C GLU A 625 -18.87 16.75 19.74
N THR A 626 -19.40 15.64 20.25
CA THR A 626 -18.61 14.60 20.92
C THR A 626 -19.01 13.22 20.44
N TYR A 627 -18.01 12.42 20.07
CA TYR A 627 -18.16 11.03 19.70
C TYR A 627 -17.33 10.13 20.61
N ASN A 628 -17.82 8.96 20.93
CA ASN A 628 -17.08 7.99 21.72
C ASN A 628 -17.56 6.57 21.46
N GLY A 629 -16.74 5.59 21.79
CA GLY A 629 -17.15 4.19 21.67
C GLY A 629 -16.04 3.19 21.96
N PRO A 630 -16.43 1.93 22.23
CA PRO A 630 -15.51 0.84 22.44
C PRO A 630 -15.01 0.29 21.10
N GLU A 631 -13.74 -0.09 21.10
CA GLU A 631 -13.06 -0.78 20.00
C GLU A 631 -12.52 -2.12 20.50
N PHE A 632 -13.06 -3.21 19.95
CA PHE A 632 -12.68 -4.57 20.32
C PHE A 632 -11.62 -5.10 19.37
N ARG A 633 -10.59 -5.77 19.90
CA ARG A 633 -9.53 -6.43 19.19
C ARG A 633 -9.44 -7.87 19.72
N VAL A 634 -9.79 -8.83 18.91
CA VAL A 634 -9.72 -10.24 19.31
C VAL A 634 -9.03 -11.02 18.20
N SER A 635 -7.99 -11.74 18.55
CA SER A 635 -7.35 -12.66 17.62
C SER A 635 -6.86 -13.91 18.32
N GLY A 636 -6.76 -15.00 17.56
CA GLY A 636 -6.30 -16.27 18.08
C GLY A 636 -5.52 -17.05 17.04
N ARG A 637 -4.48 -17.74 17.51
CA ARG A 637 -3.68 -18.66 16.71
C ARG A 637 -3.75 -20.06 17.30
N TYR A 638 -4.02 -21.05 16.43
CA TYR A 638 -3.97 -22.45 16.79
C TYR A 638 -2.95 -23.22 15.92
N PHE A 639 -1.97 -23.86 16.53
CA PHE A 639 -1.04 -24.75 15.82
C PHE A 639 -1.68 -26.10 15.50
N ILE A 640 -1.89 -26.37 14.21
CA ILE A 640 -2.31 -27.68 13.70
C ILE A 640 -1.12 -28.65 13.77
N THR A 641 0.06 -28.16 13.34
CA THR A 641 1.37 -28.80 13.51
C THR A 641 2.40 -27.76 13.92
N PRO A 642 3.61 -28.11 14.37
CA PRO A 642 4.65 -27.13 14.74
C PRO A 642 5.07 -26.14 13.62
N THR A 643 4.72 -26.46 12.37
CA THR A 643 5.01 -25.61 11.19
C THR A 643 3.76 -25.18 10.43
N PHE A 644 2.57 -25.44 10.97
CA PHE A 644 1.28 -25.07 10.35
C PHE A 644 0.32 -24.51 11.39
N SER A 645 -0.09 -23.29 11.23
CA SER A 645 -1.04 -22.61 12.11
C SER A 645 -2.24 -22.08 11.34
N THR A 646 -3.37 -21.98 12.04
CA THR A 646 -4.55 -21.20 11.62
C THR A 646 -4.73 -20.04 12.57
N LYS A 647 -5.21 -18.91 12.05
CA LYS A 647 -5.48 -17.69 12.80
C LYS A 647 -6.85 -17.16 12.47
N LEU A 648 -7.52 -16.62 13.48
CA LEU A 648 -8.81 -15.94 13.35
C LEU A 648 -8.71 -14.58 14.04
N SER A 649 -9.34 -13.57 13.47
CA SER A 649 -9.36 -12.22 14.07
C SER A 649 -10.67 -11.50 13.84
N TYR A 650 -10.97 -10.60 14.76
CA TYR A 650 -12.00 -9.58 14.66
C TYR A 650 -11.48 -8.28 15.25
N ASN A 651 -11.71 -7.18 14.56
CA ASN A 651 -11.49 -5.83 15.09
C ASN A 651 -12.54 -4.85 14.58
N ASN A 652 -12.88 -3.87 15.42
CA ASN A 652 -13.57 -2.68 14.99
C ASN A 652 -12.75 -1.42 15.32
N THR A 653 -12.89 -0.41 14.47
CA THR A 653 -12.11 0.84 14.54
C THR A 653 -12.96 2.03 14.17
N TYR A 654 -12.57 3.21 14.69
CA TYR A 654 -13.13 4.51 14.32
C TYR A 654 -12.08 5.39 13.65
N GLN A 655 -12.54 6.31 12.80
CA GLN A 655 -11.71 7.33 12.19
C GLN A 655 -12.41 8.69 12.23
N TYR A 656 -11.68 9.71 12.72
CA TYR A 656 -12.23 11.05 13.01
C TYR A 656 -11.66 12.13 12.09
N ILE A 657 -10.63 11.82 11.31
CA ILE A 657 -10.04 12.73 10.32
C ILE A 657 -10.15 12.09 8.93
N HIS A 658 -10.57 12.88 7.95
CA HIS A 658 -10.91 12.44 6.60
C HIS A 658 -10.17 13.28 5.56
N THR A 659 -9.87 12.70 4.41
CA THR A 659 -9.36 13.42 3.26
C THR A 659 -10.50 13.72 2.29
N LEU A 660 -10.68 15.00 1.97
CA LEU A 660 -11.60 15.45 0.95
C LEU A 660 -10.87 15.47 -0.40
N SER A 661 -11.30 14.62 -1.30
CA SER A 661 -10.75 14.51 -2.64
C SER A 661 -11.77 13.87 -3.57
N ASN A 662 -12.05 14.51 -4.68
CA ASN A 662 -12.82 13.92 -5.78
C ASN A 662 -11.92 13.16 -6.77
N ASN A 663 -10.60 13.16 -6.54
CA ASN A 663 -9.63 12.40 -7.31
C ASN A 663 -9.64 10.91 -6.92
N THR A 664 -9.32 10.07 -7.86
CA THR A 664 -9.18 8.62 -7.62
C THR A 664 -7.83 8.25 -7.01
N THR A 665 -6.87 9.16 -7.06
CA THR A 665 -5.53 9.05 -6.47
C THR A 665 -5.39 10.12 -5.40
N ALA A 666 -4.79 9.80 -4.26
CA ALA A 666 -4.40 10.81 -3.30
C ALA A 666 -3.43 11.81 -3.96
N ALA A 667 -3.66 13.08 -3.76
CA ALA A 667 -2.85 14.16 -4.30
C ALA A 667 -2.43 15.10 -3.16
N PRO A 668 -1.29 15.80 -3.28
CA PRO A 668 -0.90 16.81 -2.30
C PRO A 668 -1.92 17.95 -2.14
N THR A 669 -2.79 18.13 -3.12
CA THR A 669 -3.88 19.11 -3.14
C THR A 669 -5.12 18.68 -2.35
N ASP A 670 -5.20 17.43 -1.90
CA ASP A 670 -6.35 16.92 -1.15
C ASP A 670 -6.35 17.52 0.27
N THR A 671 -7.47 18.09 0.68
CA THR A 671 -7.60 18.75 1.99
C THR A 671 -8.07 17.78 3.08
N TYR A 672 -7.79 18.11 4.34
CA TYR A 672 -8.23 17.34 5.49
C TYR A 672 -9.44 17.98 6.16
N LYS A 673 -10.33 17.13 6.68
CA LYS A 673 -11.55 17.51 7.38
C LYS A 673 -11.69 16.67 8.64
N LEU A 674 -11.98 17.31 9.77
CA LEU A 674 -12.31 16.64 11.03
C LEU A 674 -13.80 16.27 11.06
N SER A 675 -14.14 15.19 11.77
CA SER A 675 -15.53 14.89 12.11
C SER A 675 -16.12 16.02 12.92
N ASP A 676 -17.37 16.38 12.63
CA ASP A 676 -18.10 17.46 13.29
C ASP A 676 -19.58 17.13 13.45
N LEU A 677 -20.45 18.12 13.58
CA LEU A 677 -21.91 17.94 13.75
C LEU A 677 -22.53 17.18 12.55
N TYR A 678 -22.08 17.40 11.33
CA TYR A 678 -22.64 16.85 10.09
C TYR A 678 -21.83 15.68 9.53
N ILE A 679 -20.52 15.73 9.65
CA ILE A 679 -19.60 14.69 9.15
C ILE A 679 -19.25 13.74 10.30
N LYS A 680 -20.00 12.64 10.39
CA LYS A 680 -19.84 11.63 11.44
C LYS A 680 -18.55 10.82 11.28
N PRO A 681 -17.96 10.32 12.38
CA PRO A 681 -16.84 9.41 12.31
C PRO A 681 -17.14 8.19 11.45
N GLN A 682 -16.19 7.79 10.61
CA GLN A 682 -16.26 6.53 9.92
C GLN A 682 -15.95 5.39 10.91
N LYS A 683 -16.59 4.24 10.69
CA LYS A 683 -16.40 3.03 11.49
C LYS A 683 -16.20 1.83 10.58
N ALA A 684 -15.34 0.89 10.97
CA ALA A 684 -15.18 -0.37 10.27
C ALA A 684 -15.16 -1.56 11.23
N ASN A 685 -15.76 -2.66 10.78
CA ASN A 685 -15.70 -3.98 11.40
C ASN A 685 -15.00 -4.92 10.43
N GLN A 686 -13.96 -5.62 10.86
CA GLN A 686 -13.20 -6.54 10.00
C GLN A 686 -13.05 -7.90 10.66
N PHE A 687 -13.34 -8.96 9.89
CA PHE A 687 -13.08 -10.36 10.21
C PHE A 687 -11.93 -10.87 9.35
N GLY A 688 -11.06 -11.70 9.91
CA GLY A 688 -9.96 -12.32 9.19
C GLY A 688 -9.79 -13.79 9.58
N LEU A 689 -9.51 -14.64 8.58
CA LEU A 689 -9.13 -16.04 8.76
C LEU A 689 -7.88 -16.30 7.92
N GLY A 690 -6.85 -16.92 8.52
CA GLY A 690 -5.60 -17.20 7.83
C GLY A 690 -5.06 -18.60 8.12
N PHE A 691 -4.36 -19.18 7.14
CA PHE A 691 -3.62 -20.43 7.23
C PHE A 691 -2.17 -20.14 6.83
N PHE A 692 -1.22 -20.55 7.70
CA PHE A 692 0.21 -20.27 7.57
C PHE A 692 1.01 -21.54 7.70
N LYS A 693 1.85 -21.83 6.71
CA LYS A 693 2.66 -23.03 6.65
C LYS A 693 4.09 -22.72 6.28
N ASN A 694 5.04 -23.18 7.13
CA ASN A 694 6.47 -23.14 6.83
C ASN A 694 6.97 -24.52 6.44
N LEU A 695 7.79 -24.59 5.39
CA LEU A 695 8.35 -25.83 4.84
C LEU A 695 9.89 -25.74 4.83
N GLU A 696 10.55 -26.90 4.82
CA GLU A 696 12.02 -27.05 4.65
C GLU A 696 12.83 -26.12 5.58
N ASN A 697 12.62 -26.23 6.89
CA ASN A 697 13.29 -25.41 7.90
C ASN A 697 13.14 -23.89 7.62
N ASN A 698 11.92 -23.45 7.32
CA ASN A 698 11.55 -22.06 7.00
C ASN A 698 12.19 -21.53 5.68
N THR A 699 12.57 -22.41 4.77
CA THR A 699 12.99 -22.02 3.41
C THR A 699 11.82 -21.46 2.63
N TYR A 700 10.63 -22.05 2.77
CA TYR A 700 9.41 -21.62 2.14
C TYR A 700 8.36 -21.24 3.19
N GLU A 701 7.73 -20.10 2.98
CA GLU A 701 6.56 -19.62 3.71
C GLU A 701 5.37 -19.59 2.77
N LEU A 702 4.25 -20.16 3.20
CA LEU A 702 2.98 -20.16 2.49
C LEU A 702 1.94 -19.52 3.40
N SER A 703 1.18 -18.57 2.89
CA SER A 703 0.01 -18.05 3.58
C SER A 703 -1.20 -17.99 2.65
N LEU A 704 -2.36 -18.27 3.21
CA LEU A 704 -3.67 -18.05 2.60
C LEU A 704 -4.52 -17.32 3.62
N GLU A 705 -4.90 -16.09 3.32
CA GLU A 705 -5.73 -15.27 4.19
C GLU A 705 -7.03 -14.88 3.49
N THR A 706 -8.10 -14.77 4.26
CA THR A 706 -9.38 -14.24 3.80
C THR A 706 -9.83 -13.15 4.75
N TYR A 707 -10.50 -12.15 4.24
CA TYR A 707 -11.07 -11.08 5.05
C TYR A 707 -12.45 -10.66 4.55
N TYR A 708 -13.24 -10.13 5.48
CA TYR A 708 -14.50 -9.45 5.24
C TYR A 708 -14.57 -8.20 6.10
N LYS A 709 -14.82 -7.04 5.50
CA LYS A 709 -14.87 -5.74 6.14
C LYS A 709 -16.19 -5.05 5.80
N GLN A 710 -16.88 -4.54 6.81
CA GLN A 710 -18.03 -3.64 6.71
C GLN A 710 -17.65 -2.29 7.30
N SER A 711 -18.10 -1.23 6.66
CA SER A 711 -17.82 0.13 7.09
C SER A 711 -19.08 0.98 7.05
N ASP A 712 -19.21 1.87 8.03
CA ASP A 712 -20.31 2.82 8.16
C ASP A 712 -19.77 4.24 8.01
N ASN A 713 -20.62 5.16 7.55
CA ASN A 713 -20.32 6.58 7.33
C ASN A 713 -19.13 6.81 6.37
N ILE A 714 -18.94 5.95 5.37
CA ILE A 714 -17.90 6.14 4.35
C ILE A 714 -18.22 7.39 3.56
N LEU A 715 -17.21 8.26 3.40
CA LEU A 715 -17.35 9.53 2.68
C LEU A 715 -17.20 9.36 1.16
N ASP A 716 -18.15 9.91 0.46
CA ASP A 716 -18.13 10.18 -0.98
C ASP A 716 -18.82 11.53 -1.25
N TYR A 717 -19.08 11.92 -2.49
CA TYR A 717 -19.50 13.25 -2.87
C TYR A 717 -20.70 13.22 -3.80
N LYS A 718 -21.50 14.30 -3.79
CA LYS A 718 -22.53 14.54 -4.80
C LYS A 718 -21.91 14.64 -6.20
N ILE A 719 -22.69 14.43 -7.23
CA ILE A 719 -22.22 14.59 -8.62
C ILE A 719 -21.98 16.09 -8.87
N GLY A 720 -20.77 16.43 -9.31
CA GLY A 720 -20.39 17.82 -9.52
C GLY A 720 -20.04 18.60 -8.25
N ALA A 721 -19.78 17.92 -7.14
CA ALA A 721 -19.44 18.52 -5.85
C ALA A 721 -18.29 19.51 -5.95
N ASN A 722 -18.48 20.69 -5.34
CA ASN A 722 -17.44 21.70 -5.18
C ASN A 722 -16.74 21.51 -3.84
N LEU A 723 -15.55 20.92 -3.87
CA LEU A 723 -14.75 20.65 -2.66
C LEU A 723 -13.69 21.71 -2.37
N PHE A 724 -13.38 22.56 -3.35
CA PHE A 724 -12.31 23.55 -3.21
C PHE A 724 -12.81 24.80 -2.47
N LEU A 725 -12.20 25.11 -1.33
CA LEU A 725 -12.49 26.28 -0.49
C LEU A 725 -13.99 26.47 -0.21
N ASN A 726 -14.70 25.39 0.08
CA ASN A 726 -16.12 25.42 0.38
C ASN A 726 -16.35 25.52 1.89
N GLU A 727 -16.95 26.63 2.35
CA GLU A 727 -17.27 26.88 3.75
C GLU A 727 -18.36 25.93 4.30
N ASN A 728 -19.25 25.44 3.41
CA ASN A 728 -20.36 24.53 3.78
C ASN A 728 -20.15 23.17 3.09
N ILE A 729 -18.99 22.56 3.32
CA ILE A 729 -18.58 21.32 2.67
C ILE A 729 -19.53 20.15 2.93
N GLU A 730 -20.26 20.19 4.05
CA GLU A 730 -21.28 19.20 4.43
C GLU A 730 -22.42 19.11 3.41
N THR A 731 -22.69 20.17 2.63
CA THR A 731 -23.70 20.15 1.57
C THR A 731 -23.28 19.32 0.35
N GLU A 732 -21.99 19.06 0.18
CA GLU A 732 -21.39 18.35 -0.95
C GLU A 732 -21.02 16.90 -0.64
N VAL A 733 -20.87 16.59 0.66
CA VAL A 733 -20.41 15.28 1.14
C VAL A 733 -21.58 14.33 1.35
N LEU A 734 -21.42 13.08 0.97
CA LEU A 734 -22.32 11.96 1.23
C LEU A 734 -21.67 10.97 2.20
N GLN A 735 -22.48 10.42 3.10
CA GLN A 735 -22.03 9.36 4.00
C GLN A 735 -22.83 8.08 3.76
N GLY A 736 -22.15 6.97 3.56
CA GLY A 736 -22.79 5.71 3.21
C GLY A 736 -22.16 4.48 3.86
N GLU A 737 -22.55 3.32 3.36
CA GLU A 737 -22.06 2.01 3.78
C GLU A 737 -20.95 1.54 2.83
N GLY A 738 -19.94 0.85 3.38
CA GLY A 738 -18.88 0.20 2.62
C GLY A 738 -18.80 -1.29 2.90
N GLU A 739 -18.50 -2.08 1.88
CA GLU A 739 -18.28 -3.52 1.99
C GLU A 739 -17.03 -3.92 1.20
N ALA A 740 -16.09 -4.66 1.83
CA ALA A 740 -14.93 -5.19 1.15
C ALA A 740 -14.62 -6.62 1.59
N TYR A 741 -14.22 -7.47 0.64
CA TYR A 741 -13.80 -8.84 0.93
C TYR A 741 -12.72 -9.31 -0.05
N GLY A 742 -11.93 -10.29 0.40
CA GLY A 742 -10.87 -10.82 -0.46
C GLY A 742 -10.22 -12.08 0.07
N VAL A 743 -9.42 -12.67 -0.84
CA VAL A 743 -8.56 -13.82 -0.59
C VAL A 743 -7.14 -13.44 -1.02
N GLU A 744 -6.20 -13.58 -0.10
CA GLU A 744 -4.79 -13.25 -0.27
C GLU A 744 -3.96 -14.53 -0.22
N PHE A 745 -3.11 -14.76 -1.20
CA PHE A 745 -2.19 -15.89 -1.26
C PHE A 745 -0.76 -15.40 -1.43
N LEU A 746 0.15 -15.89 -0.58
CA LEU A 746 1.58 -15.56 -0.63
C LEU A 746 2.41 -16.84 -0.57
N VAL A 747 3.38 -16.92 -1.46
CA VAL A 747 4.47 -17.90 -1.42
C VAL A 747 5.77 -17.12 -1.35
N ARG A 748 6.53 -17.28 -0.27
CA ARG A 748 7.84 -16.65 -0.09
C ARG A 748 8.91 -17.71 0.04
N LYS A 749 10.02 -17.53 -0.66
CA LYS A 749 11.23 -18.33 -0.54
C LYS A 749 12.36 -17.48 0.01
N ASN A 750 12.80 -17.79 1.25
CA ASN A 750 13.75 -16.96 1.98
C ASN A 750 15.23 -17.35 1.75
N LYS A 751 15.51 -18.63 1.46
CA LYS A 751 16.88 -19.18 1.42
C LYS A 751 17.28 -19.67 0.03
N GLY A 752 18.59 -19.69 -0.23
CA GLY A 752 19.19 -20.24 -1.45
C GLY A 752 19.53 -19.17 -2.50
N ARG A 753 20.07 -19.63 -3.65
CA ARG A 753 20.47 -18.73 -4.76
C ARG A 753 19.27 -18.03 -5.38
N LEU A 754 18.14 -18.70 -5.48
CA LEU A 754 16.87 -18.12 -5.88
C LEU A 754 16.04 -17.85 -4.63
N ASN A 755 15.67 -16.60 -4.40
CA ASN A 755 14.75 -16.16 -3.34
C ASN A 755 13.77 -15.11 -3.88
N GLY A 756 12.75 -14.78 -3.10
CA GLY A 756 11.72 -13.83 -3.49
C GLY A 756 10.33 -14.28 -3.06
N HIS A 757 9.30 -13.67 -3.64
CA HIS A 757 7.92 -14.03 -3.33
C HIS A 757 7.00 -13.89 -4.54
N LEU A 758 5.88 -14.62 -4.47
CA LEU A 758 4.74 -14.53 -5.38
C LEU A 758 3.52 -14.20 -4.53
N GLY A 759 2.85 -13.12 -4.86
CA GLY A 759 1.62 -12.66 -4.21
C GLY A 759 0.46 -12.68 -5.19
N TYR A 760 -0.72 -13.10 -4.73
CA TYR A 760 -1.96 -12.97 -5.48
C TYR A 760 -3.10 -12.57 -4.55
N THR A 761 -3.86 -11.59 -4.97
CA THR A 761 -5.07 -11.15 -4.26
C THR A 761 -6.26 -11.17 -5.21
N TYR A 762 -7.34 -11.79 -4.78
CA TYR A 762 -8.66 -11.52 -5.29
C TYR A 762 -9.42 -10.68 -4.26
N SER A 763 -9.87 -9.48 -4.64
CA SER A 763 -10.57 -8.57 -3.73
C SER A 763 -11.67 -7.81 -4.43
N ARG A 764 -12.73 -7.49 -3.68
CA ARG A 764 -13.79 -6.60 -4.12
C ARG A 764 -14.04 -5.54 -3.04
N SER A 765 -14.36 -4.35 -3.49
CA SER A 765 -14.72 -3.23 -2.61
C SER A 765 -15.89 -2.45 -3.21
N PHE A 766 -16.93 -2.24 -2.40
CA PHE A 766 -18.18 -1.61 -2.80
C PHE A 766 -18.56 -0.48 -1.84
N ILE A 767 -19.30 0.47 -2.35
CA ILE A 767 -19.90 1.58 -1.60
C ILE A 767 -21.38 1.63 -1.94
N LYS A 768 -22.20 2.00 -0.96
CA LYS A 768 -23.65 2.24 -1.11
C LYS A 768 -23.96 3.61 -0.51
N LEU A 769 -24.52 4.48 -1.33
CA LEU A 769 -24.95 5.82 -0.96
C LEU A 769 -26.48 5.87 -1.16
N ALA A 770 -27.19 5.77 -0.07
CA ALA A 770 -28.67 5.72 -0.04
C ALA A 770 -29.16 6.63 1.08
N GLY A 771 -29.11 7.96 0.84
CA GLY A 771 -29.62 8.95 1.76
C GLY A 771 -31.16 8.99 1.75
N ASN A 772 -31.71 9.88 2.57
CA ASN A 772 -33.16 10.07 2.68
C ASN A 772 -33.75 10.80 1.47
N TYR A 773 -32.90 11.49 0.71
CA TYR A 773 -33.31 12.34 -0.42
C TYR A 773 -32.64 11.87 -1.73
N GLN A 774 -33.26 12.22 -2.84
CA GLN A 774 -32.76 11.84 -4.16
C GLN A 774 -31.35 12.37 -4.44
N GLU A 775 -31.03 13.58 -4.02
CA GLU A 775 -29.71 14.20 -4.18
C GLU A 775 -28.61 13.54 -3.33
N GLU A 776 -29.00 12.77 -2.32
CA GLU A 776 -28.10 12.00 -1.45
C GLU A 776 -27.97 10.54 -1.90
N THR A 777 -28.67 10.17 -2.99
CA THR A 777 -28.73 8.78 -3.46
C THR A 777 -27.95 8.62 -4.76
N VAL A 778 -27.00 7.68 -4.79
CA VAL A 778 -26.20 7.37 -5.97
C VAL A 778 -26.52 5.96 -6.46
N ASN A 779 -26.59 5.75 -7.78
CA ASN A 779 -26.90 4.47 -8.42
C ASN A 779 -28.17 3.81 -7.83
N ASN A 780 -29.21 4.60 -7.61
CA ASN A 780 -30.48 4.18 -7.01
C ASN A 780 -30.34 3.51 -5.63
N GLY A 781 -29.31 3.91 -4.84
CA GLY A 781 -29.06 3.34 -3.52
C GLY A 781 -28.55 1.90 -3.51
N ASN A 782 -28.09 1.38 -4.62
CA ASN A 782 -27.48 0.06 -4.71
C ASN A 782 -25.98 0.12 -4.44
N PHE A 783 -25.38 -1.00 -4.04
CA PHE A 783 -23.94 -1.13 -3.96
C PHE A 783 -23.29 -1.03 -5.35
N PHE A 784 -22.25 -0.22 -5.47
CA PHE A 784 -21.43 -0.08 -6.67
C PHE A 784 -19.94 -0.18 -6.31
N PRO A 785 -19.05 -0.55 -7.26
CA PRO A 785 -17.62 -0.66 -6.99
C PRO A 785 -17.02 0.67 -6.52
N SER A 786 -16.19 0.64 -5.47
CA SER A 786 -15.41 1.83 -5.05
C SER A 786 -14.37 2.22 -6.11
N ASN A 787 -13.87 3.46 -6.09
CA ASN A 787 -12.86 3.96 -7.04
C ASN A 787 -11.55 3.15 -7.06
N PHE A 788 -11.30 2.37 -6.01
CA PHE A 788 -10.11 1.55 -5.82
C PHE A 788 -10.38 0.04 -5.89
N ASP A 789 -11.57 -0.39 -6.33
CA ASP A 789 -11.89 -1.81 -6.54
C ASP A 789 -11.06 -2.41 -7.67
N LYS A 790 -10.15 -3.32 -7.32
CA LYS A 790 -9.30 -4.06 -8.26
C LYS A 790 -9.44 -5.56 -8.00
N PRO A 791 -10.26 -6.28 -8.79
CA PRO A 791 -10.55 -7.70 -8.56
C PRO A 791 -9.31 -8.60 -8.50
N HIS A 792 -8.33 -8.37 -9.34
CA HIS A 792 -7.13 -9.21 -9.40
C HIS A 792 -5.88 -8.35 -9.25
N ASP A 793 -5.01 -8.75 -8.33
CA ASP A 793 -3.67 -8.23 -8.14
C ASP A 793 -2.68 -9.40 -8.07
N PHE A 794 -1.67 -9.38 -8.90
CA PHE A 794 -0.60 -10.38 -8.91
C PHE A 794 0.75 -9.68 -8.90
N SER A 795 1.63 -10.12 -8.00
CA SER A 795 3.00 -9.63 -7.88
C SER A 795 4.00 -10.79 -7.81
N ALA A 796 5.16 -10.59 -8.40
CA ALA A 796 6.25 -11.54 -8.37
C ALA A 796 7.59 -10.81 -8.24
N ILE A 797 8.29 -11.02 -7.13
CA ILE A 797 9.68 -10.58 -6.96
C ILE A 797 10.57 -11.81 -6.94
N LEU A 798 11.53 -11.85 -7.84
CA LEU A 798 12.50 -12.95 -7.96
C LEU A 798 13.91 -12.39 -7.94
N ASN A 799 14.75 -12.89 -7.03
CA ASN A 799 16.16 -12.56 -6.93
C ASN A 799 16.99 -13.81 -7.14
N TYR A 800 17.96 -13.76 -8.05
CA TYR A 800 18.85 -14.87 -8.35
C TYR A 800 20.31 -14.48 -8.16
N LYS A 801 20.98 -15.09 -7.18
CA LYS A 801 22.42 -14.92 -6.94
C LYS A 801 23.21 -15.79 -7.92
N LEU A 802 23.71 -15.19 -9.01
CA LEU A 802 24.58 -15.86 -10.01
C LEU A 802 25.89 -16.30 -9.38
N THR A 803 26.51 -15.39 -8.62
CA THR A 803 27.75 -15.60 -7.84
C THR A 803 27.69 -14.78 -6.55
N LYS A 804 28.73 -14.80 -5.72
CA LYS A 804 28.85 -13.92 -4.53
C LYS A 804 28.86 -12.43 -4.91
N ARG A 805 29.15 -12.05 -6.17
CA ARG A 805 29.30 -10.68 -6.64
C ARG A 805 28.22 -10.23 -7.62
N PHE A 806 27.52 -11.15 -8.23
CA PHE A 806 26.56 -10.85 -9.28
C PHE A 806 25.20 -11.42 -8.90
N SER A 807 24.20 -10.56 -8.87
CA SER A 807 22.80 -10.98 -8.69
C SER A 807 21.90 -10.31 -9.73
N PHE A 808 20.86 -11.02 -10.09
CA PHE A 808 19.81 -10.57 -11.00
C PHE A 808 18.50 -10.54 -10.25
N SER A 809 17.68 -9.50 -10.50
CA SER A 809 16.37 -9.35 -9.88
C SER A 809 15.32 -8.98 -10.91
N ALA A 810 14.11 -9.51 -10.73
CA ALA A 810 12.95 -9.18 -11.54
C ALA A 810 11.76 -8.87 -10.63
N ASN A 811 10.98 -7.87 -11.00
CA ASN A 811 9.73 -7.49 -10.36
C ASN A 811 8.64 -7.40 -11.42
N PHE A 812 7.60 -8.24 -11.30
CA PHE A 812 6.44 -8.21 -12.17
C PHE A 812 5.20 -7.90 -11.36
N ILE A 813 4.37 -6.99 -11.85
CA ILE A 813 3.10 -6.59 -11.25
C ILE A 813 2.02 -6.63 -12.33
N TYR A 814 0.85 -7.18 -12.00
CA TYR A 814 -0.38 -7.12 -12.77
C TYR A 814 -1.53 -6.73 -11.86
N GLN A 815 -2.35 -5.77 -12.28
CA GLN A 815 -3.55 -5.33 -11.57
C GLN A 815 -4.69 -5.10 -12.55
N THR A 816 -5.89 -5.53 -12.20
CA THR A 816 -7.10 -5.17 -12.94
C THR A 816 -7.31 -3.66 -12.90
N GLY A 817 -7.79 -3.09 -14.00
CA GLY A 817 -8.11 -1.67 -14.10
C GLY A 817 -9.16 -1.24 -13.05
N ARG A 818 -8.95 -0.05 -12.46
CA ARG A 818 -9.88 0.53 -11.51
C ARG A 818 -11.19 0.99 -12.17
N PRO A 819 -12.29 1.10 -11.42
CA PRO A 819 -13.53 1.63 -11.92
C PRO A 819 -13.46 3.12 -12.29
N VAL A 820 -14.32 3.53 -13.21
CA VAL A 820 -14.45 4.91 -13.67
C VAL A 820 -15.88 5.20 -14.08
N THR A 821 -16.34 6.43 -13.80
CA THR A 821 -17.56 7.00 -14.32
C THR A 821 -17.26 7.63 -15.67
N TYR A 822 -18.10 7.38 -16.66
CA TYR A 822 -17.83 7.69 -18.05
C TYR A 822 -18.94 8.55 -18.65
N PRO A 823 -18.64 9.61 -19.39
CA PRO A 823 -19.65 10.34 -20.19
C PRO A 823 -20.05 9.46 -21.37
N ILE A 824 -21.29 8.97 -21.36
CA ILE A 824 -21.82 8.04 -22.35
C ILE A 824 -22.48 8.72 -23.55
N GLY A 825 -22.71 10.02 -23.45
CA GLY A 825 -23.26 10.81 -24.55
C GLY A 825 -23.55 12.24 -24.15
N LYS A 826 -24.13 12.99 -25.09
CA LYS A 826 -24.65 14.33 -24.87
C LYS A 826 -26.08 14.41 -25.34
N TYR A 827 -26.86 15.26 -24.71
CA TYR A 827 -28.22 15.53 -25.14
C TYR A 827 -28.51 17.03 -24.97
N ASN A 828 -29.48 17.54 -25.78
CA ASN A 828 -29.97 18.92 -25.67
C ASN A 828 -31.33 18.90 -24.98
N PHE A 829 -31.52 19.86 -24.09
CA PHE A 829 -32.77 20.08 -23.40
C PHE A 829 -32.88 21.59 -23.11
N ASN A 830 -33.99 22.19 -23.48
CA ASN A 830 -34.23 23.65 -23.37
C ASN A 830 -33.08 24.49 -23.95
N ASN A 831 -32.60 24.17 -25.15
CA ASN A 831 -31.50 24.87 -25.88
C ASN A 831 -30.16 24.87 -25.13
N SER A 832 -29.97 23.97 -24.15
CA SER A 832 -28.71 23.79 -23.44
C SER A 832 -28.19 22.36 -23.67
N GLU A 833 -26.87 22.22 -23.88
CA GLU A 833 -26.22 20.93 -24.03
C GLU A 833 -25.88 20.37 -22.65
N TYR A 834 -26.25 19.13 -22.42
CA TYR A 834 -25.95 18.36 -21.19
C TYR A 834 -25.14 17.11 -21.51
N VAL A 835 -24.17 16.81 -20.65
CA VAL A 835 -23.41 15.55 -20.73
C VAL A 835 -24.11 14.50 -19.88
N LEU A 836 -24.42 13.36 -20.48
CA LEU A 836 -24.94 12.21 -19.77
C LEU A 836 -23.83 11.28 -19.34
N TYR A 837 -23.72 11.03 -18.04
CA TYR A 837 -22.75 10.11 -17.46
C TYR A 837 -23.37 8.71 -17.20
N SER A 838 -22.52 7.69 -17.27
CA SER A 838 -22.86 6.35 -16.81
C SER A 838 -23.24 6.35 -15.33
N ASP A 839 -23.74 5.23 -14.84
CA ASP A 839 -23.78 5.01 -13.40
C ASP A 839 -22.35 5.13 -12.81
N ARG A 840 -22.27 5.56 -11.55
CA ARG A 840 -20.97 5.77 -10.90
C ARG A 840 -20.18 4.48 -10.89
N ASN A 841 -18.93 4.55 -11.37
CA ASN A 841 -17.96 3.44 -11.38
C ASN A 841 -18.44 2.21 -12.18
N GLN A 842 -19.27 2.40 -13.19
CA GLN A 842 -19.80 1.32 -14.02
C GLN A 842 -18.74 0.66 -14.92
N PHE A 843 -17.79 1.44 -15.44
CA PHE A 843 -16.77 0.98 -16.38
C PHE A 843 -15.41 0.84 -15.70
N ARG A 844 -14.41 0.26 -16.41
CA ARG A 844 -13.03 0.14 -15.91
C ARG A 844 -12.05 0.67 -16.94
N ILE A 845 -10.98 1.30 -16.43
CA ILE A 845 -9.81 1.65 -17.24
C ILE A 845 -9.04 0.38 -17.60
N PRO A 846 -8.12 0.41 -18.60
CA PRO A 846 -7.28 -0.75 -18.95
C PRO A 846 -6.45 -1.26 -17.78
N ASP A 847 -6.18 -2.58 -17.80
CA ASP A 847 -5.37 -3.25 -16.79
C ASP A 847 -3.94 -2.71 -16.77
N TYR A 848 -3.38 -2.65 -15.57
CA TYR A 848 -2.01 -2.29 -15.28
C TYR A 848 -1.11 -3.53 -15.27
N TYR A 849 0.02 -3.50 -15.99
CA TYR A 849 1.09 -4.48 -15.78
C TYR A 849 2.46 -3.88 -16.11
N ARG A 850 3.46 -4.32 -15.35
CA ARG A 850 4.84 -3.84 -15.48
C ARG A 850 5.84 -4.93 -15.14
N LEU A 851 6.95 -4.94 -15.85
CA LEU A 851 8.13 -5.74 -15.55
C LEU A 851 9.34 -4.82 -15.38
N ASP A 852 10.02 -4.96 -14.24
CA ASP A 852 11.27 -4.26 -13.92
C ASP A 852 12.38 -5.29 -13.74
N LEU A 853 13.56 -5.00 -14.26
CA LEU A 853 14.73 -5.86 -14.17
C LEU A 853 15.90 -5.10 -13.54
N SER A 854 16.73 -5.80 -12.76
CA SER A 854 17.92 -5.22 -12.14
C SER A 854 19.06 -6.22 -12.11
N PHE A 855 20.28 -5.70 -12.28
CA PHE A 855 21.52 -6.44 -12.17
C PHE A 855 22.46 -5.74 -11.20
N ASN A 856 22.84 -6.43 -10.12
CA ASN A 856 23.75 -5.92 -9.09
C ASN A 856 25.15 -6.48 -9.28
N VAL A 857 26.15 -5.62 -9.18
CA VAL A 857 27.57 -5.93 -9.26
C VAL A 857 28.26 -5.48 -7.99
N GLU A 858 28.53 -6.41 -7.07
CA GLU A 858 29.21 -6.10 -5.81
C GLU A 858 30.73 -6.03 -5.99
N GLY A 859 31.36 -5.22 -5.15
CA GLY A 859 32.82 -5.08 -5.12
C GLY A 859 33.55 -6.38 -4.76
N ASN A 860 34.87 -6.39 -4.86
CA ASN A 860 35.67 -7.58 -4.54
C ASN A 860 35.83 -7.68 -2.99
N HIS A 861 35.12 -8.63 -2.38
CA HIS A 861 35.17 -8.90 -0.94
C HIS A 861 36.50 -9.49 -0.43
N LYS A 862 37.41 -9.87 -1.33
CA LYS A 862 38.74 -10.41 -0.95
C LYS A 862 39.76 -9.32 -0.61
N ILE A 863 39.46 -8.07 -0.89
CA ILE A 863 40.35 -6.95 -0.59
C ILE A 863 39.72 -6.16 0.55
N GLN A 864 40.38 -6.10 1.71
CA GLN A 864 40.00 -5.20 2.80
C GLN A 864 40.15 -3.77 2.28
N LYS A 865 39.05 -3.08 2.09
CA LYS A 865 38.98 -1.68 1.69
C LYS A 865 38.24 -0.92 2.76
N PHE A 866 38.54 0.35 2.88
CA PHE A 866 37.83 1.29 3.75
C PHE A 866 36.33 1.34 3.45
N ALA A 867 35.92 1.11 2.19
CA ALA A 867 34.53 1.10 1.79
C ALA A 867 34.21 -0.06 0.84
N HIS A 868 33.02 -0.67 1.01
CA HIS A 868 32.44 -1.62 0.08
C HIS A 868 31.56 -0.90 -0.92
N SER A 869 31.81 -1.10 -2.21
CA SER A 869 31.03 -0.49 -3.27
C SER A 869 30.28 -1.52 -4.11
N PHE A 870 29.12 -1.14 -4.61
CA PHE A 870 28.39 -1.93 -5.58
C PHE A 870 27.65 -1.04 -6.60
N TRP A 871 27.49 -1.58 -7.80
CA TRP A 871 26.71 -0.98 -8.87
C TRP A 871 25.37 -1.69 -8.97
N ASN A 872 24.34 -0.92 -9.18
CA ASN A 872 23.03 -1.43 -9.59
C ASN A 872 22.71 -0.87 -10.97
N ILE A 873 22.41 -1.77 -11.92
CA ILE A 873 21.94 -1.42 -13.24
C ILE A 873 20.51 -1.94 -13.33
N SER A 874 19.55 -1.07 -13.53
CA SER A 874 18.13 -1.44 -13.58
C SER A 874 17.45 -0.86 -14.80
N VAL A 875 16.40 -1.54 -15.25
CA VAL A 875 15.49 -1.06 -16.29
C VAL A 875 14.08 -1.13 -15.74
N TYR A 876 13.48 0.02 -15.58
CA TYR A 876 12.10 0.18 -15.16
C TYR A 876 11.19 0.09 -16.37
N ASN A 877 10.01 -0.57 -16.24
CA ASN A 877 9.03 -0.77 -17.32
C ASN A 877 9.63 -1.37 -18.59
N VAL A 878 10.32 -2.51 -18.49
CA VAL A 878 10.98 -3.21 -19.61
C VAL A 878 10.04 -3.49 -20.80
N LEU A 879 8.75 -3.68 -20.50
CA LEU A 879 7.72 -3.96 -21.50
C LEU A 879 7.31 -2.71 -22.31
N GLY A 880 7.76 -1.51 -21.92
CA GLY A 880 7.40 -0.25 -22.58
C GLY A 880 5.90 0.01 -22.61
N ARG A 881 5.16 -0.45 -21.59
CA ARG A 881 3.72 -0.31 -21.56
C ARG A 881 3.31 1.08 -21.09
N ASN A 882 2.38 1.69 -21.82
CA ASN A 882 1.66 2.90 -21.38
C ASN A 882 0.62 2.51 -20.33
N ASN A 883 1.04 2.47 -19.07
CA ASN A 883 0.13 2.20 -17.96
C ASN A 883 -0.71 3.44 -17.64
N PRO A 884 -2.03 3.32 -17.45
CA PRO A 884 -2.88 4.47 -17.18
C PRO A 884 -2.61 5.04 -15.78
N TYR A 885 -2.22 6.31 -15.73
CA TYR A 885 -2.24 7.13 -14.52
C TYR A 885 -3.64 7.73 -14.32
N ALA A 886 -4.13 8.45 -15.32
CA ALA A 886 -5.47 9.00 -15.36
C ALA A 886 -6.10 8.79 -16.74
N VAL A 887 -7.42 8.70 -16.76
CA VAL A 887 -8.21 8.75 -17.99
C VAL A 887 -9.14 9.95 -17.87
N PHE A 888 -9.08 10.83 -18.84
CA PHE A 888 -9.96 12.00 -18.94
C PHE A 888 -10.68 11.99 -20.27
N PHE A 889 -11.82 12.66 -20.30
CA PHE A 889 -12.73 12.63 -21.42
C PHE A 889 -12.87 14.03 -21.99
N VAL A 890 -12.73 14.15 -23.30
CA VAL A 890 -12.92 15.40 -24.05
C VAL A 890 -14.00 15.18 -25.08
N THR A 891 -14.88 16.14 -25.20
CA THR A 891 -15.87 16.11 -26.27
C THR A 891 -15.33 16.91 -27.45
N ASP A 892 -15.22 16.25 -28.59
CA ASP A 892 -14.78 16.85 -29.84
C ASP A 892 -15.79 16.52 -30.93
N ASN A 893 -16.38 17.54 -31.54
CA ASN A 893 -17.39 17.44 -32.61
C ASN A 893 -18.60 16.54 -32.25
N GLY A 894 -19.08 16.60 -30.99
CA GLY A 894 -20.20 15.78 -30.53
C GLY A 894 -19.85 14.34 -30.13
N GLU A 895 -18.61 13.90 -30.36
CA GLU A 895 -18.11 12.61 -29.92
C GLU A 895 -17.33 12.72 -28.61
N VAL A 896 -17.55 11.80 -27.68
CA VAL A 896 -16.76 11.69 -26.47
C VAL A 896 -15.49 10.88 -26.76
N LYS A 897 -14.33 11.51 -26.61
CA LYS A 897 -13.01 10.87 -26.76
C LYS A 897 -12.36 10.65 -25.38
N ALA A 898 -11.84 9.45 -25.16
CA ALA A 898 -11.07 9.14 -23.95
C ALA A 898 -9.57 9.32 -24.23
N TYR A 899 -8.91 10.09 -23.38
CA TYR A 899 -7.46 10.25 -23.39
C TYR A 899 -6.87 9.62 -22.13
N GLN A 900 -5.82 8.84 -22.33
CA GLN A 900 -5.05 8.22 -21.25
C GLN A 900 -3.79 9.02 -21.01
N SER A 901 -3.60 9.48 -19.77
CA SER A 901 -2.33 10.00 -19.29
C SER A 901 -1.51 8.84 -18.71
N SER A 902 -0.22 8.76 -19.08
CA SER A 902 0.75 7.80 -18.55
C SER A 902 2.02 8.55 -18.13
N ILE A 903 2.61 8.19 -16.99
CA ILE A 903 3.84 8.85 -16.50
C ILE A 903 5.04 8.28 -17.25
N PHE A 904 5.14 6.94 -17.32
CA PHE A 904 6.27 6.26 -17.96
C PHE A 904 5.78 5.34 -19.05
N SER A 905 5.99 5.74 -20.32
CA SER A 905 5.55 5.00 -21.49
C SER A 905 6.66 4.18 -22.16
N ILE A 906 7.91 4.37 -21.74
CA ILE A 906 9.10 3.74 -22.31
C ILE A 906 9.92 3.01 -21.24
N PRO A 907 10.77 2.03 -21.61
CA PRO A 907 11.76 1.47 -20.70
C PRO A 907 12.76 2.53 -20.24
N ILE A 908 12.98 2.63 -18.91
CA ILE A 908 13.90 3.62 -18.33
C ILE A 908 15.10 2.90 -17.74
N PRO A 909 16.26 2.90 -18.42
CA PRO A 909 17.49 2.37 -17.86
C PRO A 909 18.07 3.32 -16.82
N THR A 910 18.54 2.77 -15.70
CA THR A 910 19.22 3.52 -14.65
C THR A 910 20.47 2.80 -14.16
N ILE A 911 21.47 3.56 -13.74
CA ILE A 911 22.69 3.06 -13.14
C ILE A 911 22.93 3.82 -11.85
N THR A 912 23.11 3.09 -10.75
CA THR A 912 23.33 3.67 -9.43
C THR A 912 24.61 3.10 -8.81
N TYR A 913 25.43 3.98 -8.28
CA TYR A 913 26.63 3.62 -7.53
C TYR A 913 26.38 3.77 -6.04
N ASN A 914 26.66 2.72 -5.31
CA ASN A 914 26.50 2.69 -3.85
C ASN A 914 27.84 2.35 -3.21
N PHE A 915 28.14 2.95 -2.05
CA PHE A 915 29.25 2.53 -1.23
C PHE A 915 28.89 2.64 0.26
N ARG A 916 29.45 1.73 1.06
CA ARG A 916 29.27 1.62 2.50
C ARG A 916 30.64 1.57 3.19
N PHE A 917 30.80 2.30 4.27
CA PHE A 917 32.06 2.40 5.04
C PHE A 917 31.79 2.28 6.52
#